data_e5b81629cd8ee45d5522bf4ac7cfbef0
#
_entry.id   e5b81629cd8ee45d5522bf4ac7cfbef0
#
_cell.length_a   1.000
_cell.length_b   1.000
_cell.length_c   1.000
_cell.angle_alpha   90.00
_cell.angle_beta   90.00
_cell.angle_gamma   90.00
#
_symmetry.space_group_name_H-M   'P 1'
#
loop_
_entity.id
_entity.type
_entity.pdbx_description
1 polymer ?
#
loop_
_entity_poly.entity_id
_entity_poly.type
_entity_poly.pdbx_seq_one_letter_code
_entity_poly.pdbx_strand_id
1 'polypeptide(L)'
;MSRSETLRIRKADKLTGPCVSAGDRAYAIGTQDGGFVSTGWHLPGEMGGVWAHPIKLLDGFWLQVDGRTLPPAHAFTAGPFWVLHEYEPADGLRVTRRQFVADGEPTLSVRYTFRSSRSRRLHLRFVAALDLQPVWSPNAELSDAGYFPSFDIESGTWLVHHLSEPWFVLIGSPSTIASRDQGESQAPTDGLLPQNGPAMALNYQLDVAAAGSAILDMAIAGSYRDAEEARASFQRLRGVDPLWDIKQARYAQVLSSSSLDVPDESLLATWDWLKCNNDWLVRDVPGVGRGLGAGLDDYPWWFGCDTAYSALGCLALGQHQVTIETIDLLRGLSERGNGPCGRVIHEATTSGEVVHPGNTQETPHFATAVWETFLWTGDTEFLHRNYDFCRRGVLGWLFTDRCTDGDLLPTGCGIIEIAGLDLQCIDVAAHTFTGLKAVAGMAETLRDDTTAEHARSLAKQVRTRLEQAFWIEEEGLYGDLLASPREFLERLAVWKAQASGRMDESGRDLVAAIEGLEWKARADPRPDERRAWLLGNWTLVTPLEAGITERDRASRILDRIETAEFIGPSGMYLSSLDRQHAMSINTGVLAGIEVKYGRPDQGLTRLITLASTLEAHMPGAISEMSPDYGCFVQAWSGYAIAWPIVNGMFGIHPDALHKRLELTPCFPSGWERGRLGSLPIGSAHFDFEWDGSSLLVRSDKAGWTATSPTHPVRYETRSTVLQPG
;
A
#
# COMPACT_ATOMS: atom_id res chain seq x y z
N MET A 1 -23.67 -5.30 -17.82
CA MET A 1 -23.14 -4.99 -16.47
C MET A 1 -21.71 -4.50 -16.63
N SER A 2 -21.35 -3.39 -16.02
CA SER A 2 -19.96 -2.91 -16.01
C SER A 2 -19.09 -3.83 -15.15
N ARG A 3 -17.76 -3.82 -15.37
CA ARG A 3 -16.81 -4.58 -14.54
C ARG A 3 -16.93 -4.21 -13.04
N SER A 4 -17.20 -2.94 -12.72
CA SER A 4 -17.42 -2.46 -11.36
C SER A 4 -18.71 -3.01 -10.70
N GLU A 5 -19.69 -3.46 -11.46
CA GLU A 5 -20.91 -4.11 -10.94
C GLU A 5 -20.70 -5.59 -10.64
N THR A 6 -19.77 -6.23 -11.33
CA THR A 6 -19.50 -7.68 -11.23
C THR A 6 -18.37 -8.03 -10.27
N LEU A 7 -17.42 -7.10 -10.05
CA LEU A 7 -16.28 -7.32 -9.15
C LEU A 7 -16.76 -7.35 -7.70
N ARG A 8 -16.82 -8.54 -7.12
CA ARG A 8 -17.21 -8.74 -5.72
C ARG A 8 -16.79 -10.11 -5.23
N ILE A 9 -16.51 -10.20 -3.95
CA ILE A 9 -16.21 -11.46 -3.22
C ILE A 9 -17.20 -11.58 -2.08
N ARG A 10 -17.91 -12.72 -1.97
CA ARG A 10 -18.88 -12.99 -0.92
C ARG A 10 -18.40 -14.15 -0.05
N LYS A 11 -18.42 -13.94 1.27
CA LYS A 11 -18.12 -14.95 2.30
C LYS A 11 -19.33 -15.18 3.19
N ALA A 12 -19.47 -16.41 3.70
CA ALA A 12 -20.52 -16.80 4.64
C ALA A 12 -19.95 -17.62 5.82
N ASP A 13 -18.64 -17.76 5.90
CA ASP A 13 -17.91 -18.42 6.96
C ASP A 13 -16.66 -17.62 7.35
N LYS A 14 -16.16 -17.84 8.57
CA LYS A 14 -14.95 -17.18 9.11
C LYS A 14 -14.98 -15.65 8.94
N LEU A 15 -16.07 -15.02 9.36
CA LEU A 15 -16.32 -13.58 9.19
C LEU A 15 -15.63 -12.69 10.25
N THR A 16 -14.68 -13.21 11.00
CA THR A 16 -13.94 -12.46 12.03
C THR A 16 -12.79 -11.61 11.47
N GLY A 17 -12.48 -11.77 10.18
CA GLY A 17 -11.43 -10.99 9.52
C GLY A 17 -11.80 -9.51 9.35
N PRO A 18 -10.80 -8.64 9.10
CA PRO A 18 -11.02 -7.22 8.90
C PRO A 18 -11.80 -6.92 7.62
N CYS A 19 -12.41 -5.74 7.57
CA CYS A 19 -12.96 -5.15 6.36
C CYS A 19 -12.81 -3.64 6.37
N VAL A 20 -12.70 -3.03 5.20
CA VAL A 20 -12.62 -1.57 5.04
C VAL A 20 -13.66 -1.05 4.04
N SER A 21 -14.25 0.08 4.37
CA SER A 21 -14.98 0.94 3.43
C SER A 21 -14.20 2.22 3.26
N ALA A 22 -13.58 2.46 2.11
CA ALA A 22 -12.66 3.56 1.93
C ALA A 22 -13.07 4.54 0.82
N GLY A 23 -12.72 5.80 1.07
CA GLY A 23 -12.58 6.88 0.13
C GLY A 23 -11.29 7.64 0.41
N ASP A 24 -11.03 8.67 -0.36
CA ASP A 24 -9.82 9.47 -0.24
C ASP A 24 -9.78 10.35 1.04
N ARG A 25 -10.94 10.74 1.61
CA ARG A 25 -11.03 11.61 2.78
C ARG A 25 -11.52 10.93 4.06
N ALA A 26 -12.12 9.77 3.96
CA ALA A 26 -12.59 9.00 5.12
C ALA A 26 -12.51 7.49 4.85
N TYR A 27 -12.50 6.70 5.90
CA TYR A 27 -12.70 5.25 5.84
C TYR A 27 -13.26 4.72 7.16
N ALA A 28 -13.75 3.48 7.11
CA ALA A 28 -14.13 2.73 8.30
C ALA A 28 -13.51 1.34 8.26
N ILE A 29 -12.84 0.95 9.35
CA ILE A 29 -12.31 -0.40 9.56
C ILE A 29 -13.17 -1.08 10.62
N GLY A 30 -13.71 -2.24 10.26
CA GLY A 30 -14.47 -3.13 11.14
C GLY A 30 -14.20 -4.58 10.76
N THR A 31 -15.10 -5.48 11.15
CA THR A 31 -15.02 -6.91 10.83
C THR A 31 -16.11 -7.36 9.86
N GLN A 32 -15.85 -8.46 9.16
CA GLN A 32 -16.77 -9.03 8.17
C GLN A 32 -18.09 -9.52 8.79
N ASP A 33 -18.13 -9.79 10.10
CA ASP A 33 -19.36 -10.07 10.85
C ASP A 33 -20.14 -8.81 11.24
N GLY A 34 -19.62 -7.65 10.88
CA GLY A 34 -20.27 -6.35 11.11
C GLY A 34 -19.96 -5.69 12.44
N GLY A 35 -19.04 -6.23 13.21
CA GLY A 35 -18.50 -5.66 14.43
C GLY A 35 -17.41 -4.61 14.17
N PHE A 36 -16.92 -4.04 15.27
CA PHE A 36 -15.73 -3.22 15.33
C PHE A 36 -14.88 -3.78 16.45
N VAL A 37 -13.74 -4.36 16.11
CA VAL A 37 -12.83 -4.95 17.09
C VAL A 37 -11.63 -4.07 17.31
N SER A 38 -10.99 -4.27 18.45
CA SER A 38 -9.67 -3.73 18.72
C SER A 38 -8.70 -4.26 17.67
N THR A 39 -8.20 -3.39 16.80
CA THR A 39 -7.17 -3.71 15.82
C THR A 39 -5.95 -2.81 16.02
N GLY A 40 -4.83 -3.19 15.40
CA GLY A 40 -3.58 -2.45 15.49
C GLY A 40 -2.68 -2.92 16.62
N TRP A 41 -1.39 -2.86 16.37
CA TRP A 41 -0.36 -3.26 17.32
C TRP A 41 0.45 -2.06 17.86
N HIS A 42 0.46 -0.92 17.17
CA HIS A 42 1.10 0.31 17.64
C HIS A 42 0.34 0.93 18.81
N LEU A 43 -0.96 1.13 18.63
CA LEU A 43 -1.88 1.49 19.71
C LEU A 43 -2.98 0.42 19.74
N PRO A 44 -2.85 -0.59 20.61
CA PRO A 44 -3.82 -1.67 20.68
C PRO A 44 -5.25 -1.13 20.87
N GLY A 45 -6.12 -1.41 19.88
CA GLY A 45 -7.49 -1.01 19.89
C GLY A 45 -7.84 0.28 19.17
N GLU A 46 -6.86 1.08 18.81
CA GLU A 46 -7.11 2.43 18.27
C GLU A 46 -7.19 2.51 16.74
N MET A 47 -6.68 1.50 16.03
CA MET A 47 -6.56 1.56 14.57
C MET A 47 -7.86 1.24 13.81
N GLY A 48 -8.83 0.63 14.49
CA GLY A 48 -10.18 0.38 13.96
C GLY A 48 -11.09 1.59 14.01
N GLY A 49 -12.38 1.40 13.67
CA GLY A 49 -13.41 2.43 13.77
C GLY A 49 -13.55 3.29 12.52
N VAL A 50 -14.04 4.51 12.69
CA VAL A 50 -14.32 5.47 11.61
C VAL A 50 -13.34 6.63 11.66
N TRP A 51 -12.71 6.90 10.53
CA TRP A 51 -11.66 7.91 10.38
C TRP A 51 -12.01 8.94 9.31
N ALA A 52 -11.70 10.20 9.59
CA ALA A 52 -11.60 11.26 8.59
C ALA A 52 -10.25 11.95 8.79
N HIS A 53 -9.20 11.44 8.12
CA HIS A 53 -7.83 11.86 8.37
C HIS A 53 -7.66 13.40 8.43
N PRO A 54 -6.86 13.91 9.39
CA PRO A 54 -5.94 13.17 10.28
C PRO A 54 -6.54 12.75 11.63
N ILE A 55 -7.85 12.60 11.77
CA ILE A 55 -8.48 12.26 13.06
C ILE A 55 -9.35 11.01 12.97
N LYS A 56 -9.42 10.28 14.06
CA LYS A 56 -10.45 9.28 14.35
C LYS A 56 -11.73 9.97 14.76
N LEU A 57 -12.88 9.41 14.40
CA LEU A 57 -14.20 9.95 14.72
C LEU A 57 -14.94 9.09 15.72
N LEU A 58 -14.91 7.76 15.49
CA LEU A 58 -15.66 6.79 16.29
C LEU A 58 -14.83 5.51 16.46
N ASP A 59 -14.96 4.87 17.62
CA ASP A 59 -14.56 3.46 17.79
C ASP A 59 -15.43 2.52 16.95
N GLY A 60 -16.71 2.89 16.77
CA GLY A 60 -17.63 2.12 15.96
C GLY A 60 -19.07 2.55 16.13
N PHE A 61 -19.97 1.76 15.51
CA PHE A 61 -21.41 1.97 15.60
C PHE A 61 -22.16 0.66 15.43
N TRP A 62 -23.39 0.62 15.98
CA TRP A 62 -24.27 -0.54 15.86
C TRP A 62 -25.74 -0.12 15.79
N LEU A 63 -26.57 -1.06 15.35
CA LEU A 63 -28.01 -0.86 15.27
C LEU A 63 -28.73 -1.86 16.19
N GLN A 64 -29.68 -1.33 16.98
CA GLN A 64 -30.66 -2.13 17.70
C GLN A 64 -31.99 -2.07 16.95
N VAL A 65 -32.66 -3.21 16.88
CA VAL A 65 -33.98 -3.37 16.28
C VAL A 65 -34.91 -3.95 17.36
N ASP A 66 -36.01 -3.23 17.66
CA ASP A 66 -36.97 -3.58 18.71
C ASP A 66 -36.29 -3.90 20.07
N GLY A 67 -35.28 -3.07 20.42
CA GLY A 67 -34.51 -3.15 21.67
C GLY A 67 -33.42 -4.23 21.71
N ARG A 68 -33.14 -4.92 20.59
CA ARG A 68 -32.09 -5.94 20.50
C ARG A 68 -31.03 -5.50 19.49
N THR A 69 -29.76 -5.63 19.87
CA THR A 69 -28.65 -5.43 18.93
C THR A 69 -28.72 -6.44 17.81
N LEU A 70 -28.41 -6.02 16.58
CA LEU A 70 -28.26 -6.97 15.46
C LEU A 70 -27.23 -8.05 15.81
N PRO A 71 -27.51 -9.33 15.55
CA PRO A 71 -26.54 -10.40 15.75
C PRO A 71 -25.36 -10.20 14.79
N PRO A 72 -24.24 -10.93 14.92
CA PRO A 72 -23.21 -10.99 13.91
C PRO A 72 -23.79 -11.28 12.52
N ALA A 73 -23.25 -10.65 11.47
CA ALA A 73 -23.67 -10.92 10.11
C ALA A 73 -23.40 -12.38 9.74
N HIS A 74 -24.33 -13.00 9.02
CA HIS A 74 -24.16 -14.38 8.53
C HIS A 74 -23.52 -14.42 7.14
N ALA A 75 -23.43 -13.29 6.46
CA ALA A 75 -22.70 -13.16 5.20
C ALA A 75 -22.15 -11.75 5.03
N PHE A 76 -21.04 -11.67 4.33
CA PHE A 76 -20.30 -10.46 3.98
C PHE A 76 -19.99 -10.43 2.50
N THR A 77 -20.05 -9.26 1.88
CA THR A 77 -19.60 -9.05 0.50
C THR A 77 -18.71 -7.82 0.42
N ALA A 78 -17.50 -7.99 -0.10
CA ALA A 78 -16.64 -6.90 -0.53
C ALA A 78 -16.91 -6.56 -1.99
N GLY A 79 -17.13 -5.29 -2.28
CA GLY A 79 -17.15 -4.72 -3.62
C GLY A 79 -15.98 -3.76 -3.82
N PRO A 80 -15.79 -3.21 -5.03
CA PRO A 80 -14.61 -2.40 -5.34
C PRO A 80 -14.51 -1.09 -4.52
N PHE A 81 -15.62 -0.57 -4.01
CA PHE A 81 -15.67 0.66 -3.20
C PHE A 81 -16.72 0.61 -2.09
N TRP A 82 -17.23 -0.56 -1.77
CA TRP A 82 -18.29 -0.74 -0.79
C TRP A 82 -18.19 -2.10 -0.13
N VAL A 83 -18.79 -2.22 1.06
CA VAL A 83 -19.01 -3.50 1.75
C VAL A 83 -20.49 -3.67 2.09
N LEU A 84 -20.94 -4.93 2.17
CA LEU A 84 -22.29 -5.32 2.51
C LEU A 84 -22.26 -6.41 3.57
N HIS A 85 -22.98 -6.21 4.67
CA HIS A 85 -23.23 -7.20 5.71
C HIS A 85 -24.69 -7.63 5.64
N GLU A 86 -24.95 -8.94 5.77
CA GLU A 86 -26.28 -9.54 5.76
C GLU A 86 -26.61 -10.12 7.12
N TYR A 87 -27.76 -9.75 7.68
CA TYR A 87 -28.22 -10.15 9.00
C TYR A 87 -29.60 -10.81 8.92
N GLU A 88 -29.82 -11.85 9.72
CA GLU A 88 -31.11 -12.48 9.92
C GLU A 88 -31.47 -12.46 11.43
N PRO A 89 -31.93 -11.30 11.96
CA PRO A 89 -32.30 -11.23 13.34
C PRO A 89 -33.50 -12.06 13.69
N ALA A 90 -34.36 -12.24 14.21
CA ALA A 90 -35.46 -13.15 14.45
C ALA A 90 -36.71 -12.85 13.57
N ASP A 91 -37.67 -13.75 13.55
CA ASP A 91 -39.02 -13.54 13.04
C ASP A 91 -39.17 -13.20 11.55
N GLY A 92 -38.25 -13.71 10.69
CA GLY A 92 -38.30 -13.51 9.25
C GLY A 92 -38.01 -12.08 8.81
N LEU A 93 -37.37 -11.28 9.65
CA LEU A 93 -36.77 -10.02 9.30
C LEU A 93 -35.39 -10.28 8.67
N ARG A 94 -35.12 -9.68 7.52
CA ARG A 94 -33.80 -9.64 6.90
C ARG A 94 -33.32 -8.20 6.90
N VAL A 95 -32.07 -8.00 7.30
CA VAL A 95 -31.44 -6.66 7.33
C VAL A 95 -30.15 -6.74 6.55
N THR A 96 -29.89 -5.76 5.68
CA THR A 96 -28.59 -5.57 5.08
C THR A 96 -28.00 -4.22 5.49
N ARG A 97 -26.71 -4.15 5.73
CA ARG A 97 -25.95 -2.93 5.96
C ARG A 97 -24.93 -2.73 4.86
N ARG A 98 -25.10 -1.71 4.02
CA ARG A 98 -24.14 -1.31 2.99
C ARG A 98 -23.41 -0.06 3.42
N GLN A 99 -22.09 -0.06 3.24
CA GLN A 99 -21.23 1.07 3.59
C GLN A 99 -20.40 1.49 2.38
N PHE A 100 -20.21 2.79 2.19
CA PHE A 100 -19.25 3.38 1.26
C PHE A 100 -18.91 4.81 1.68
N VAL A 101 -17.79 5.33 1.15
CA VAL A 101 -17.38 6.73 1.27
C VAL A 101 -17.38 7.35 -0.12
N ALA A 102 -18.07 8.48 -0.29
CA ALA A 102 -18.04 9.24 -1.55
C ALA A 102 -16.69 9.96 -1.70
N ASP A 103 -16.24 10.12 -2.95
CA ASP A 103 -14.97 10.79 -3.21
C ASP A 103 -15.03 12.27 -2.84
N GLY A 104 -13.94 12.78 -2.23
CA GLY A 104 -13.83 14.15 -1.72
C GLY A 104 -14.63 14.44 -0.44
N GLU A 105 -15.33 13.44 0.12
CA GLU A 105 -16.18 13.64 1.29
C GLU A 105 -15.58 13.00 2.55
N PRO A 106 -15.39 13.75 3.65
CA PRO A 106 -14.98 13.21 4.94
C PRO A 106 -16.15 12.54 5.67
N THR A 107 -16.90 11.68 4.95
CA THR A 107 -18.15 11.12 5.47
C THR A 107 -18.35 9.68 5.04
N LEU A 108 -18.59 8.82 6.05
CA LEU A 108 -19.06 7.45 5.84
C LEU A 108 -20.58 7.44 5.65
N SER A 109 -21.05 6.83 4.58
CA SER A 109 -22.47 6.52 4.34
C SER A 109 -22.78 5.08 4.74
N VAL A 110 -23.83 4.88 5.52
CA VAL A 110 -24.31 3.57 5.99
C VAL A 110 -25.79 3.42 5.67
N ARG A 111 -26.14 2.52 4.76
CA ARG A 111 -27.54 2.22 4.40
C ARG A 111 -27.96 0.89 4.99
N TYR A 112 -28.99 0.92 5.83
CA TYR A 112 -29.70 -0.27 6.28
C TYR A 112 -30.96 -0.48 5.42
N THR A 113 -31.13 -1.69 4.92
CA THR A 113 -32.35 -2.09 4.21
C THR A 113 -33.01 -3.22 4.96
N PHE A 114 -34.27 -3.03 5.32
CA PHE A 114 -35.09 -3.97 6.07
C PHE A 114 -36.09 -4.62 5.14
N ARG A 115 -36.20 -5.95 5.16
CA ARG A 115 -37.19 -6.72 4.42
C ARG A 115 -37.93 -7.66 5.36
N SER A 116 -39.24 -7.74 5.25
CA SER A 116 -40.06 -8.60 6.10
C SER A 116 -41.14 -9.30 5.30
N SER A 117 -41.42 -10.56 5.65
CA SER A 117 -42.51 -11.34 5.07
C SER A 117 -43.92 -10.86 5.50
N ARG A 118 -43.98 -10.09 6.60
CA ARG A 118 -45.20 -9.52 7.18
C ARG A 118 -45.07 -8.02 7.41
N SER A 119 -46.19 -7.30 7.39
CA SER A 119 -46.20 -5.88 7.73
C SER A 119 -45.85 -5.72 9.22
N ARG A 120 -44.95 -4.81 9.52
CA ARG A 120 -44.51 -4.51 10.89
C ARG A 120 -43.95 -3.10 11.01
N ARG A 121 -44.05 -2.54 12.21
CA ARG A 121 -43.36 -1.32 12.60
C ARG A 121 -42.12 -1.72 13.39
N LEU A 122 -40.97 -1.19 13.00
CA LEU A 122 -39.68 -1.38 13.67
C LEU A 122 -39.32 -0.16 14.51
N HIS A 123 -38.83 -0.40 15.70
CA HIS A 123 -38.17 0.60 16.52
C HIS A 123 -36.67 0.43 16.39
N LEU A 124 -36.00 1.40 15.77
CA LEU A 124 -34.59 1.36 15.45
C LEU A 124 -33.82 2.33 16.35
N ARG A 125 -32.72 1.87 16.92
CA ARG A 125 -31.78 2.70 17.67
C ARG A 125 -30.39 2.55 17.06
N PHE A 126 -29.91 3.62 16.42
CA PHE A 126 -28.53 3.70 15.94
C PHE A 126 -27.67 4.29 17.06
N VAL A 127 -26.57 3.62 17.40
CA VAL A 127 -25.65 4.01 18.46
C VAL A 127 -24.26 4.16 17.87
N ALA A 128 -23.58 5.26 18.21
CA ALA A 128 -22.20 5.53 17.79
C ALA A 128 -21.34 5.79 19.04
N ALA A 129 -20.25 5.03 19.17
CA ALA A 129 -19.25 5.24 20.22
C ALA A 129 -18.22 6.27 19.74
N LEU A 130 -18.15 7.40 20.45
CA LEU A 130 -17.28 8.51 20.10
C LEU A 130 -15.84 8.21 20.46
N ASP A 131 -14.91 8.59 19.56
CA ASP A 131 -13.49 8.58 19.83
C ASP A 131 -12.76 9.59 18.92
N LEU A 132 -12.80 10.87 19.31
CA LEU A 132 -12.10 11.94 18.60
C LEU A 132 -10.64 11.97 19.06
N GLN A 133 -9.78 11.32 18.29
CA GLN A 133 -8.35 11.18 18.56
C GLN A 133 -7.52 11.58 17.34
N PRO A 134 -6.26 12.03 17.51
CA PRO A 134 -5.37 12.25 16.39
C PRO A 134 -5.01 10.93 15.73
N VAL A 135 -4.57 11.00 14.46
CA VAL A 135 -3.84 9.88 13.86
C VAL A 135 -2.64 9.52 14.74
N TRP A 136 -2.43 8.24 14.95
CA TRP A 136 -1.33 7.77 15.78
C TRP A 136 0.02 8.35 15.32
N SER A 137 0.86 8.73 16.29
CA SER A 137 2.24 9.15 16.12
C SER A 137 2.98 8.84 17.43
N PRO A 138 4.27 8.49 17.42
CA PRO A 138 5.07 8.32 18.63
C PRO A 138 5.09 9.56 19.53
N ASN A 139 4.80 10.72 18.97
CA ASN A 139 4.80 12.01 19.68
C ASN A 139 3.39 12.51 20.00
N ALA A 140 2.35 11.86 19.49
CA ALA A 140 0.97 12.22 19.79
C ALA A 140 0.52 11.56 21.09
N GLU A 141 0.03 12.37 22.03
CA GLU A 141 -0.68 11.87 23.19
C GLU A 141 -2.15 11.73 22.85
N LEU A 142 -2.77 10.62 23.27
CA LEU A 142 -4.22 10.47 23.20
C LEU A 142 -4.84 11.56 24.06
N SER A 143 -5.90 12.19 23.55
CA SER A 143 -6.52 13.29 24.24
C SER A 143 -7.50 12.80 25.31
N ASP A 144 -7.24 13.19 26.56
CA ASP A 144 -8.18 13.01 27.69
C ASP A 144 -9.23 14.13 27.75
N ALA A 145 -9.22 15.08 26.81
CA ALA A 145 -10.18 16.16 26.77
C ALA A 145 -11.57 15.60 26.47
N GLY A 146 -12.56 16.13 27.20
CA GLY A 146 -13.94 15.72 27.01
C GLY A 146 -14.54 16.20 25.68
N TYR A 147 -15.78 15.81 25.45
CA TYR A 147 -16.57 16.16 24.28
C TYR A 147 -17.75 17.06 24.64
N PHE A 148 -18.12 17.94 23.73
CA PHE A 148 -19.34 18.76 23.86
C PHE A 148 -20.34 18.32 22.77
N PRO A 149 -21.34 17.51 23.11
CA PRO A 149 -22.41 17.14 22.20
C PRO A 149 -23.47 18.25 22.12
N SER A 150 -23.87 18.59 20.92
CA SER A 150 -24.99 19.44 20.62
C SER A 150 -25.93 18.74 19.65
N PHE A 151 -27.25 18.93 19.84
CA PHE A 151 -28.22 18.35 18.93
C PHE A 151 -28.94 19.43 18.16
N ASP A 152 -28.89 19.35 16.84
CA ASP A 152 -29.65 20.19 15.95
C ASP A 152 -31.03 19.55 15.67
N ILE A 153 -32.08 20.22 16.14
CA ILE A 153 -33.46 19.74 16.01
C ILE A 153 -33.95 19.79 14.56
N GLU A 154 -33.49 20.79 13.78
CA GLU A 154 -33.95 20.99 12.41
C GLU A 154 -33.38 19.90 11.48
N SER A 155 -32.12 19.57 11.61
CA SER A 155 -31.47 18.53 10.83
C SER A 155 -31.64 17.11 11.42
N GLY A 156 -32.01 17.00 12.68
CA GLY A 156 -32.11 15.70 13.38
C GLY A 156 -30.74 15.03 13.62
N THR A 157 -29.71 15.85 13.87
CA THR A 157 -28.33 15.35 13.94
C THR A 157 -27.65 15.65 15.27
N TRP A 158 -26.78 14.76 15.72
CA TRP A 158 -25.77 15.07 16.72
C TRP A 158 -24.58 15.72 16.06
N LEU A 159 -24.13 16.86 16.56
CA LEU A 159 -22.82 17.43 16.32
C LEU A 159 -22.05 17.39 17.62
N VAL A 160 -20.91 16.71 17.61
CA VAL A 160 -20.02 16.61 18.76
C VAL A 160 -18.70 17.24 18.39
N HIS A 161 -18.17 18.09 19.30
CA HIS A 161 -16.84 18.65 19.13
C HIS A 161 -15.93 18.27 20.28
N HIS A 162 -14.65 18.20 20.03
CA HIS A 162 -13.60 18.01 21.01
C HIS A 162 -13.36 19.30 21.79
N LEU A 163 -13.16 19.25 23.12
CA LEU A 163 -13.10 20.47 23.93
C LEU A 163 -11.83 21.29 23.73
N SER A 164 -10.73 20.71 23.37
CA SER A 164 -9.44 21.39 23.17
C SER A 164 -9.02 21.56 21.72
N GLU A 165 -9.57 20.77 20.80
CA GLU A 165 -9.17 20.74 19.41
C GLU A 165 -10.34 21.10 18.47
N PRO A 166 -10.10 21.68 17.29
CA PRO A 166 -11.15 22.00 16.32
C PRO A 166 -11.66 20.76 15.57
N TRP A 167 -11.92 19.67 16.30
CA TRP A 167 -12.36 18.40 15.73
C TRP A 167 -13.84 18.19 15.96
N PHE A 168 -14.51 17.75 14.90
CA PHE A 168 -15.95 17.62 14.89
C PHE A 168 -16.38 16.28 14.27
N VAL A 169 -17.39 15.67 14.85
CA VAL A 169 -18.14 14.59 14.22
C VAL A 169 -19.62 14.90 14.22
N LEU A 170 -20.27 14.73 13.06
CA LEU A 170 -21.69 14.88 12.87
C LEU A 170 -22.31 13.52 12.53
N ILE A 171 -23.35 13.12 13.26
CA ILE A 171 -24.02 11.83 13.12
C ILE A 171 -25.50 12.08 12.90
N GLY A 172 -26.07 11.54 11.82
CA GLY A 172 -27.47 11.77 11.50
C GLY A 172 -28.02 10.94 10.36
N SER A 173 -29.28 11.21 10.05
CA SER A 173 -30.03 10.59 8.97
C SER A 173 -30.93 11.63 8.30
N PRO A 174 -31.20 11.51 6.98
CA PRO A 174 -32.28 12.28 6.36
C PRO A 174 -33.70 11.86 6.83
N SER A 175 -33.81 10.71 7.50
CA SER A 175 -35.08 10.22 8.04
C SER A 175 -35.52 10.99 9.29
N THR A 176 -36.83 11.12 9.50
CA THR A 176 -37.36 11.77 10.66
C THR A 176 -37.01 11.00 11.94
N ILE A 177 -36.37 11.69 12.87
CA ILE A 177 -36.03 11.15 14.18
C ILE A 177 -37.27 11.04 15.08
N ALA A 178 -37.37 9.95 15.84
CA ALA A 178 -38.40 9.75 16.85
C ALA A 178 -37.96 10.28 18.22
N SER A 179 -36.73 10.00 18.61
CA SER A 179 -36.11 10.51 19.86
C SER A 179 -34.59 10.37 19.81
N ARG A 180 -33.92 10.91 20.78
CA ARG A 180 -32.47 10.83 20.94
C ARG A 180 -32.10 10.57 22.38
N ASP A 181 -30.94 10.02 22.62
CA ASP A 181 -30.34 9.94 23.94
C ASP A 181 -28.82 10.01 23.90
N GLN A 182 -28.25 10.42 25.01
CA GLN A 182 -26.83 10.47 25.27
C GLN A 182 -26.60 9.69 26.57
N GLY A 183 -25.63 8.82 26.61
CA GLY A 183 -25.36 8.06 27.82
C GLY A 183 -24.11 7.19 27.67
N GLU A 184 -23.80 6.49 28.76
CA GLU A 184 -22.78 5.45 28.69
C GLU A 184 -23.22 4.40 27.70
N SER A 185 -22.29 4.00 26.86
CA SER A 185 -22.49 2.94 25.90
C SER A 185 -22.72 1.62 26.65
N GLN A 186 -23.91 1.04 26.49
CA GLN A 186 -24.03 -0.40 26.67
C GLN A 186 -23.64 -1.03 25.32
N ALA A 187 -22.33 -1.15 25.07
CA ALA A 187 -21.87 -1.96 23.98
C ALA A 187 -22.41 -3.38 24.09
N PRO A 188 -22.51 -4.09 22.99
CA PRO A 188 -22.72 -5.53 23.03
C PRO A 188 -21.71 -6.15 23.99
N THR A 189 -22.19 -6.95 24.94
CA THR A 189 -21.45 -7.51 26.08
C THR A 189 -20.29 -8.44 25.69
N ASP A 190 -20.00 -8.57 24.40
CA ASP A 190 -19.08 -9.57 23.83
C ASP A 190 -17.68 -9.04 23.53
N GLY A 191 -17.29 -7.88 24.08
CA GLY A 191 -15.91 -7.36 23.94
C GLY A 191 -15.56 -6.81 22.56
N LEU A 192 -16.58 -6.50 21.75
CA LEU A 192 -16.42 -6.10 20.34
C LEU A 192 -16.08 -4.61 20.12
N LEU A 193 -15.92 -3.82 21.18
CA LEU A 193 -15.53 -2.41 21.07
C LEU A 193 -14.64 -2.00 22.23
N PRO A 194 -13.48 -1.42 21.99
CA PRO A 194 -12.87 -0.52 22.96
C PRO A 194 -13.82 0.67 23.13
N GLN A 195 -14.05 1.10 24.36
CA GLN A 195 -14.98 2.19 24.67
C GLN A 195 -14.24 3.26 25.44
N ASN A 196 -13.63 4.18 24.70
CA ASN A 196 -12.88 5.28 25.29
C ASN A 196 -13.75 6.56 25.44
N GLY A 197 -14.95 6.57 24.86
CA GLY A 197 -15.80 7.75 24.84
C GLY A 197 -17.30 7.51 25.07
N PRO A 198 -18.09 8.56 25.21
CA PRO A 198 -19.53 8.47 25.36
C PRO A 198 -20.20 7.99 24.08
N ALA A 199 -21.37 7.39 24.18
CA ALA A 199 -22.19 7.02 23.04
C ALA A 199 -23.29 8.05 22.76
N MET A 200 -23.51 8.30 21.45
CA MET A 200 -24.63 9.07 20.93
C MET A 200 -25.65 8.15 20.27
N ALA A 201 -26.90 8.27 20.59
CA ALA A 201 -27.95 7.47 19.99
C ALA A 201 -29.02 8.28 19.30
N LEU A 202 -29.56 7.74 18.19
CA LEU A 202 -30.67 8.26 17.42
C LEU A 202 -31.72 7.17 17.25
N ASN A 203 -32.97 7.45 17.59
CA ASN A 203 -34.05 6.48 17.53
C ASN A 203 -35.00 6.83 16.38
N TYR A 204 -35.43 5.82 15.63
CA TYR A 204 -36.31 5.94 14.47
C TYR A 204 -37.45 4.94 14.57
N GLN A 205 -38.55 5.27 13.91
CA GLN A 205 -39.65 4.35 13.66
C GLN A 205 -39.77 4.12 12.15
N LEU A 206 -39.85 2.88 11.73
CA LEU A 206 -39.87 2.51 10.32
C LEU A 206 -40.94 1.47 10.06
N ASP A 207 -41.87 1.78 9.15
CA ASP A 207 -42.90 0.85 8.72
C ASP A 207 -42.41 0.02 7.52
N VAL A 208 -42.42 -1.31 7.67
CA VAL A 208 -42.05 -2.26 6.62
C VAL A 208 -43.30 -2.99 6.18
N ALA A 209 -43.70 -2.82 4.92
CA ALA A 209 -44.86 -3.52 4.35
C ALA A 209 -44.59 -5.03 4.21
N ALA A 210 -45.65 -5.85 4.18
CA ALA A 210 -45.52 -7.28 3.92
C ALA A 210 -44.89 -7.52 2.52
N ALA A 211 -43.85 -8.36 2.50
CA ALA A 211 -43.02 -8.61 1.31
C ALA A 211 -42.39 -7.35 0.68
N GLY A 212 -42.39 -6.22 1.42
CA GLY A 212 -41.78 -4.96 1.03
C GLY A 212 -40.41 -4.74 1.64
N SER A 213 -39.84 -3.55 1.38
CA SER A 213 -38.60 -3.09 1.97
C SER A 213 -38.75 -1.65 2.47
N ALA A 214 -37.95 -1.33 3.48
CA ALA A 214 -37.79 0.03 3.98
C ALA A 214 -36.30 0.33 4.24
N ILE A 215 -35.90 1.60 4.19
CA ILE A 215 -34.49 2.03 4.23
C ILE A 215 -34.29 3.03 5.37
N LEU A 216 -33.16 2.88 6.08
CA LEU A 216 -32.62 3.88 6.95
C LEU A 216 -31.20 4.22 6.47
N ASP A 217 -30.99 5.43 6.00
CA ASP A 217 -29.68 5.96 5.66
C ASP A 217 -29.08 6.73 6.85
N MET A 218 -27.85 6.41 7.21
CA MET A 218 -27.07 7.10 8.23
C MET A 218 -25.82 7.70 7.60
N ALA A 219 -25.38 8.84 8.10
CA ALA A 219 -24.12 9.45 7.72
C ALA A 219 -23.30 9.84 8.96
N ILE A 220 -22.01 9.60 8.90
CA ILE A 220 -21.02 9.97 9.92
C ILE A 220 -20.00 10.85 9.22
N ALA A 221 -20.08 12.17 9.46
CA ALA A 221 -19.26 13.18 8.82
C ALA A 221 -18.25 13.76 9.81
N GLY A 222 -17.00 13.90 9.39
CA GLY A 222 -15.93 14.45 10.23
C GLY A 222 -15.36 15.76 9.70
N SER A 223 -14.76 16.54 10.58
CA SER A 223 -13.85 17.64 10.24
C SER A 223 -12.84 17.85 11.36
N TYR A 224 -11.60 18.14 10.98
CA TYR A 224 -10.54 18.53 11.91
C TYR A 224 -10.29 20.05 11.90
N ARG A 225 -11.17 20.83 11.27
CA ARG A 225 -11.02 22.28 11.07
C ARG A 225 -12.20 23.09 11.59
N ASP A 226 -13.41 22.72 11.19
CA ASP A 226 -14.63 23.45 11.58
C ASP A 226 -15.90 22.59 11.40
N ALA A 227 -16.97 22.99 12.09
CA ALA A 227 -18.25 22.30 12.05
C ALA A 227 -18.98 22.43 10.70
N GLU A 228 -18.72 23.49 9.93
CA GLU A 228 -19.44 23.76 8.69
C GLU A 228 -19.00 22.79 7.59
N GLU A 229 -17.75 22.34 7.60
CA GLU A 229 -17.28 21.28 6.69
C GLU A 229 -18.05 19.98 6.94
N ALA A 230 -18.18 19.54 8.20
CA ALA A 230 -18.94 18.35 8.55
C ALA A 230 -20.43 18.49 8.16
N ARG A 231 -21.04 19.67 8.42
CA ARG A 231 -22.43 19.96 8.04
C ARG A 231 -22.61 19.93 6.51
N ALA A 232 -21.73 20.59 5.77
CA ALA A 232 -21.80 20.65 4.30
C ALA A 232 -21.66 19.26 3.69
N SER A 233 -20.73 18.43 4.18
CA SER A 233 -20.57 17.05 3.73
C SER A 233 -21.81 16.21 4.04
N PHE A 234 -22.36 16.30 5.24
CA PHE A 234 -23.61 15.64 5.60
C PHE A 234 -24.79 16.04 4.70
N GLN A 235 -24.93 17.34 4.37
CA GLN A 235 -26.01 17.81 3.50
C GLN A 235 -25.88 17.23 2.08
N ARG A 236 -24.68 17.11 1.53
CA ARG A 236 -24.45 16.46 0.23
C ARG A 236 -24.86 14.98 0.23
N LEU A 237 -24.63 14.28 1.34
CA LEU A 237 -25.01 12.87 1.51
C LEU A 237 -26.51 12.62 1.73
N ARG A 238 -27.35 13.66 1.88
CA ARG A 238 -28.82 13.49 1.79
C ARG A 238 -29.26 12.95 0.42
N GLY A 239 -28.41 13.11 -0.63
CA GLY A 239 -28.56 12.48 -1.95
C GLY A 239 -27.60 11.32 -2.14
N VAL A 240 -27.68 10.25 -1.33
CA VAL A 240 -26.74 9.11 -1.35
C VAL A 240 -26.64 8.45 -2.75
N ASP A 241 -27.75 8.24 -3.44
CA ASP A 241 -27.76 7.50 -4.69
C ASP A 241 -26.98 8.18 -5.83
N PRO A 242 -27.09 9.52 -6.06
CA PRO A 242 -26.23 10.18 -7.03
C PRO A 242 -24.74 10.09 -6.74
N LEU A 243 -24.33 10.15 -5.49
CA LEU A 243 -22.92 10.02 -5.09
C LEU A 243 -22.40 8.58 -5.30
N TRP A 244 -23.26 7.61 -5.05
CA TRP A 244 -22.99 6.22 -5.38
C TRP A 244 -22.75 6.03 -6.89
N ASP A 245 -23.64 6.56 -7.73
CA ASP A 245 -23.55 6.44 -9.19
C ASP A 245 -22.27 7.09 -9.74
N ILE A 246 -21.89 8.27 -9.20
CA ILE A 246 -20.65 8.96 -9.55
C ILE A 246 -19.43 8.07 -9.19
N LYS A 247 -19.38 7.53 -7.98
CA LYS A 247 -18.28 6.67 -7.57
C LYS A 247 -18.23 5.37 -8.36
N GLN A 248 -19.36 4.77 -8.66
CA GLN A 248 -19.46 3.59 -9.52
C GLN A 248 -18.92 3.85 -10.92
N ALA A 249 -19.26 5.00 -11.52
CA ALA A 249 -18.75 5.40 -12.83
C ALA A 249 -17.23 5.61 -12.82
N ARG A 250 -16.68 6.26 -11.77
CA ARG A 250 -15.24 6.40 -11.58
C ARG A 250 -14.54 5.04 -11.48
N TYR A 251 -15.07 4.11 -10.68
CA TYR A 251 -14.50 2.77 -10.59
C TYR A 251 -14.57 1.97 -11.89
N ALA A 252 -15.60 2.20 -12.71
CA ALA A 252 -15.63 1.62 -14.06
C ALA A 252 -14.46 2.13 -14.92
N GLN A 253 -14.05 3.39 -14.77
CA GLN A 253 -12.87 3.94 -15.44
C GLN A 253 -11.56 3.35 -14.87
N VAL A 254 -11.39 3.32 -13.53
CA VAL A 254 -10.23 2.71 -12.87
C VAL A 254 -10.03 1.27 -13.33
N LEU A 255 -11.09 0.47 -13.35
CA LEU A 255 -11.03 -0.94 -13.76
C LEU A 255 -10.82 -1.15 -15.27
N SER A 256 -11.15 -0.14 -16.11
CA SER A 256 -10.92 -0.22 -17.56
C SER A 256 -9.47 0.03 -17.97
N SER A 257 -8.67 0.68 -17.11
CA SER A 257 -7.24 0.91 -17.34
C SER A 257 -6.43 -0.35 -17.08
N SER A 258 -5.40 -0.60 -17.87
CA SER A 258 -4.45 -1.71 -17.67
C SER A 258 -5.14 -3.06 -17.43
N SER A 259 -5.93 -3.53 -18.42
CA SER A 259 -6.63 -4.82 -18.31
C SER A 259 -5.70 -5.99 -18.62
N LEU A 260 -5.72 -7.03 -17.79
CA LEU A 260 -4.93 -8.27 -18.00
C LEU A 260 -5.84 -9.40 -18.51
N ASP A 261 -5.33 -10.20 -19.47
CA ASP A 261 -5.91 -11.47 -19.94
C ASP A 261 -4.76 -12.46 -20.18
N VAL A 262 -4.57 -13.38 -19.26
CA VAL A 262 -3.53 -14.41 -19.27
C VAL A 262 -4.13 -15.76 -18.86
N PRO A 263 -3.44 -16.90 -19.07
CA PRO A 263 -4.02 -18.22 -18.74
C PRO A 263 -4.34 -18.44 -17.25
N ASP A 264 -3.68 -17.71 -16.34
CA ASP A 264 -3.84 -17.91 -14.89
C ASP A 264 -5.04 -17.14 -14.31
N GLU A 265 -6.08 -17.87 -13.92
CA GLU A 265 -7.33 -17.29 -13.38
C GLU A 265 -7.11 -16.53 -12.05
N SER A 266 -6.17 -16.98 -11.20
CA SER A 266 -5.85 -16.30 -9.94
C SER A 266 -5.27 -14.91 -10.16
N LEU A 267 -4.42 -14.73 -11.17
CA LEU A 267 -3.88 -13.44 -11.56
C LEU A 267 -4.96 -12.53 -12.14
N LEU A 268 -5.87 -13.08 -12.96
CA LEU A 268 -7.01 -12.32 -13.50
C LEU A 268 -7.92 -11.83 -12.39
N ALA A 269 -8.25 -12.70 -11.43
CA ALA A 269 -9.08 -12.34 -10.28
C ALA A 269 -8.42 -11.23 -9.44
N THR A 270 -7.10 -11.30 -9.25
CA THR A 270 -6.35 -10.36 -8.42
C THR A 270 -6.16 -8.99 -9.09
N TRP A 271 -5.95 -8.95 -10.40
CA TRP A 271 -5.52 -7.74 -11.14
C TRP A 271 -6.39 -6.51 -10.90
N ASP A 272 -7.70 -6.67 -10.97
CA ASP A 272 -8.63 -5.56 -10.76
C ASP A 272 -8.72 -5.14 -9.29
N TRP A 273 -8.54 -6.09 -8.35
CA TRP A 273 -8.50 -5.78 -6.93
C TRP A 273 -7.26 -4.97 -6.52
N LEU A 274 -6.10 -5.18 -7.14
CA LEU A 274 -4.90 -4.37 -6.87
C LEU A 274 -5.14 -2.88 -7.15
N LYS A 275 -5.90 -2.55 -8.20
CA LYS A 275 -6.29 -1.16 -8.49
C LYS A 275 -7.21 -0.58 -7.42
N CYS A 276 -8.13 -1.42 -6.90
CA CYS A 276 -9.01 -1.03 -5.81
C CYS A 276 -8.21 -0.86 -4.50
N ASN A 277 -7.26 -1.75 -4.22
CA ASN A 277 -6.40 -1.66 -3.03
C ASN A 277 -5.62 -0.34 -3.01
N ASN A 278 -5.01 0.05 -4.13
CA ASN A 278 -4.32 1.34 -4.23
C ASN A 278 -5.30 2.50 -3.98
N ASP A 279 -6.49 2.47 -4.58
CA ASP A 279 -7.50 3.52 -4.41
C ASP A 279 -7.99 3.62 -2.95
N TRP A 280 -8.15 2.49 -2.24
CA TRP A 280 -8.52 2.47 -0.82
C TRP A 280 -7.47 3.11 0.10
N LEU A 281 -6.21 3.14 -0.34
CA LEU A 281 -5.09 3.67 0.42
C LEU A 281 -4.79 5.14 0.12
N VAL A 282 -5.45 5.75 -0.87
CA VAL A 282 -5.29 7.19 -1.12
C VAL A 282 -5.82 7.99 0.06
N ARG A 283 -5.03 8.95 0.53
CA ARG A 283 -5.43 9.93 1.55
C ARG A 283 -5.31 11.33 0.98
N ASP A 284 -6.42 12.07 1.02
CA ASP A 284 -6.50 13.49 0.67
C ASP A 284 -6.79 14.30 1.94
N VAL A 285 -5.77 14.97 2.46
CA VAL A 285 -5.87 15.75 3.69
C VAL A 285 -5.67 17.23 3.36
N PRO A 286 -6.75 18.02 3.32
CA PRO A 286 -6.69 19.44 2.99
C PRO A 286 -5.67 20.22 3.84
N GLY A 287 -4.76 20.94 3.18
CA GLY A 287 -3.67 21.68 3.84
C GLY A 287 -2.41 20.86 4.11
N VAL A 288 -2.45 19.53 3.96
CA VAL A 288 -1.28 18.65 4.04
C VAL A 288 -0.90 18.15 2.65
N GLY A 289 -1.82 17.45 1.97
CA GLY A 289 -1.65 16.97 0.61
C GLY A 289 -2.42 15.69 0.34
N ARG A 290 -2.24 15.16 -0.90
CA ARG A 290 -2.87 13.95 -1.38
C ARG A 290 -1.82 12.95 -1.84
N GLY A 291 -1.93 11.70 -1.40
CA GLY A 291 -1.00 10.65 -1.79
C GLY A 291 -1.44 9.26 -1.32
N LEU A 292 -0.72 8.25 -1.80
CA LEU A 292 -0.92 6.85 -1.47
C LEU A 292 -0.31 6.55 -0.10
N GLY A 293 -1.12 6.11 0.86
CA GLY A 293 -0.66 5.60 2.14
C GLY A 293 -0.06 4.21 2.01
N ALA A 294 0.76 3.80 2.97
CA ALA A 294 1.45 2.51 2.92
C ALA A 294 0.50 1.34 3.09
N GLY A 295 -0.29 1.31 4.16
CA GLY A 295 -1.18 0.19 4.43
C GLY A 295 -2.21 0.46 5.53
N LEU A 296 -3.20 -0.41 5.66
CA LEU A 296 -4.19 -0.45 6.72
C LEU A 296 -4.09 -1.82 7.42
N ASP A 297 -4.23 -1.87 8.73
CA ASP A 297 -4.76 -0.85 9.66
C ASP A 297 -3.67 0.07 10.27
N ASP A 298 -2.46 -0.44 10.51
CA ASP A 298 -1.44 0.22 11.33
C ASP A 298 -0.69 1.39 10.65
N TYR A 299 -0.58 1.40 9.30
CA TYR A 299 0.22 2.39 8.57
C TYR A 299 -0.59 3.19 7.55
N PRO A 300 -1.64 3.95 7.99
CA PRO A 300 -2.40 4.81 7.08
C PRO A 300 -1.62 6.08 6.66
N TRP A 301 -0.30 6.05 6.70
CA TRP A 301 0.63 7.14 6.55
C TRP A 301 1.36 7.10 5.21
N TRP A 302 2.22 8.10 4.98
CA TRP A 302 3.05 8.22 3.79
C TRP A 302 4.49 7.83 4.09
N PHE A 303 5.02 6.86 3.34
CA PHE A 303 6.34 6.28 3.53
C PHE A 303 7.23 6.46 2.30
N GLY A 304 8.51 6.76 2.52
CA GLY A 304 9.50 6.92 1.46
C GLY A 304 9.85 5.60 0.77
N CYS A 305 10.08 4.56 1.55
CA CYS A 305 10.42 3.23 1.04
C CYS A 305 9.25 2.63 0.26
N ASP A 306 8.05 2.55 0.89
CA ASP A 306 6.84 1.98 0.29
C ASP A 306 6.46 2.66 -1.00
N THR A 307 6.56 4.00 -1.03
CA THR A 307 6.23 4.77 -2.23
C THR A 307 7.15 4.45 -3.39
N ALA A 308 8.43 4.20 -3.14
CA ALA A 308 9.36 3.91 -4.23
C ALA A 308 8.99 2.64 -5.00
N TYR A 309 8.48 1.61 -4.31
CA TYR A 309 7.93 0.40 -4.95
C TYR A 309 6.49 0.60 -5.44
N SER A 310 5.61 1.16 -4.60
CA SER A 310 4.19 1.34 -4.93
C SER A 310 3.98 2.21 -6.16
N ALA A 311 4.84 3.21 -6.38
CA ALA A 311 4.85 4.04 -7.58
C ALA A 311 4.94 3.19 -8.86
N LEU A 312 5.86 2.23 -8.89
CA LEU A 312 6.03 1.33 -10.04
C LEU A 312 4.80 0.41 -10.22
N GLY A 313 4.22 -0.07 -9.12
CA GLY A 313 2.97 -0.82 -9.15
C GLY A 313 1.81 -0.01 -9.72
N CYS A 314 1.67 1.24 -9.30
CA CYS A 314 0.66 2.17 -9.81
C CYS A 314 0.86 2.46 -11.31
N LEU A 315 2.10 2.64 -11.78
CA LEU A 315 2.41 2.81 -13.21
C LEU A 315 1.97 1.58 -14.01
N ALA A 316 2.31 0.37 -13.56
CA ALA A 316 1.92 -0.88 -14.19
C ALA A 316 0.38 -1.10 -14.23
N LEU A 317 -0.33 -0.61 -13.22
CA LEU A 317 -1.79 -0.68 -13.11
C LEU A 317 -2.51 0.49 -13.81
N GLY A 318 -1.75 1.45 -14.40
CA GLY A 318 -2.30 2.59 -15.11
C GLY A 318 -2.81 3.73 -14.21
N GLN A 319 -2.34 3.81 -12.97
CA GLN A 319 -2.74 4.79 -11.96
C GLN A 319 -1.67 5.91 -11.81
N HIS A 320 -1.27 6.52 -12.92
CA HIS A 320 -0.14 7.47 -12.97
C HIS A 320 -0.35 8.72 -12.11
N GLN A 321 -1.59 9.23 -12.03
CA GLN A 321 -1.88 10.48 -11.32
C GLN A 321 -1.59 10.35 -9.81
N VAL A 322 -1.99 9.25 -9.18
CA VAL A 322 -1.69 9.02 -7.75
C VAL A 322 -0.19 8.87 -7.50
N THR A 323 0.55 8.30 -8.45
CA THR A 323 2.02 8.23 -8.39
C THR A 323 2.65 9.61 -8.33
N ILE A 324 2.27 10.51 -9.27
CA ILE A 324 2.76 11.89 -9.33
C ILE A 324 2.44 12.64 -8.03
N GLU A 325 1.19 12.56 -7.57
CA GLU A 325 0.73 13.23 -6.35
C GLU A 325 1.49 12.74 -5.11
N THR A 326 1.73 11.43 -5.00
CA THR A 326 2.46 10.85 -3.87
C THR A 326 3.92 11.26 -3.84
N ILE A 327 4.59 11.25 -4.99
CA ILE A 327 5.98 11.69 -5.12
C ILE A 327 6.12 13.17 -4.76
N ASP A 328 5.25 14.03 -5.29
CA ASP A 328 5.26 15.47 -4.99
C ASP A 328 4.98 15.76 -3.51
N LEU A 329 4.06 15.00 -2.89
CA LEU A 329 3.76 15.09 -1.46
C LEU A 329 4.98 14.70 -0.62
N LEU A 330 5.60 13.55 -0.89
CA LEU A 330 6.79 13.10 -0.15
C LEU A 330 7.96 14.06 -0.27
N ARG A 331 8.21 14.58 -1.47
CA ARG A 331 9.22 15.64 -1.66
C ARG A 331 8.92 16.84 -0.76
N GLY A 332 7.68 17.34 -0.79
CA GLY A 332 7.27 18.47 0.04
C GLY A 332 7.38 18.21 1.54
N LEU A 333 7.00 17.01 2.02
CA LEU A 333 7.19 16.59 3.41
C LEU A 333 8.66 16.48 3.77
N SER A 334 9.48 15.93 2.88
CA SER A 334 10.93 15.79 3.07
C SER A 334 11.63 17.14 3.18
N GLU A 335 11.28 18.12 2.34
CA GLU A 335 11.83 19.46 2.41
C GLU A 335 11.41 20.20 3.70
N ARG A 336 10.19 19.96 4.19
CA ARG A 336 9.74 20.50 5.49
C ARG A 336 10.46 19.87 6.69
N GLY A 337 10.63 18.54 6.69
CA GLY A 337 11.23 17.81 7.82
C GLY A 337 12.75 17.86 7.84
N ASN A 338 13.39 17.71 6.66
CA ASN A 338 14.84 17.58 6.54
C ASN A 338 15.54 18.84 5.99
N GLY A 339 14.79 19.88 5.66
CA GLY A 339 15.36 21.06 4.98
C GLY A 339 15.79 20.76 3.54
N PRO A 340 16.63 21.62 2.94
CA PRO A 340 16.92 21.57 1.51
C PRO A 340 17.99 20.54 1.10
N CYS A 341 18.35 19.57 1.95
CA CYS A 341 19.45 18.64 1.64
C CYS A 341 19.10 17.56 0.60
N GLY A 342 17.81 17.33 0.32
CA GLY A 342 17.35 16.30 -0.60
C GLY A 342 17.20 14.89 0.03
N ARG A 343 17.37 14.76 1.37
CA ARG A 343 17.09 13.52 2.08
C ARG A 343 15.59 13.26 2.11
N VAL A 344 15.16 12.07 1.68
CA VAL A 344 13.78 11.62 1.72
C VAL A 344 13.44 11.13 3.13
N ILE A 345 12.25 11.48 3.61
CA ILE A 345 11.74 10.99 4.89
C ILE A 345 11.43 9.49 4.80
N HIS A 346 11.54 8.78 5.94
CA HIS A 346 11.00 7.43 6.03
C HIS A 346 9.49 7.48 6.11
N GLU A 347 8.96 8.21 7.09
CA GLU A 347 7.53 8.26 7.34
C GLU A 347 7.03 9.62 7.80
N ALA A 348 5.81 9.93 7.40
CA ALA A 348 5.07 11.08 7.90
C ALA A 348 3.59 10.72 8.10
N THR A 349 3.01 11.20 9.19
CA THR A 349 1.60 11.03 9.47
C THR A 349 0.73 11.86 8.55
N THR A 350 -0.55 11.58 8.50
CA THR A 350 -1.52 12.37 7.72
C THR A 350 -1.82 13.75 8.31
N SER A 351 -1.34 14.06 9.54
CA SER A 351 -1.28 15.43 10.04
C SER A 351 -0.15 16.26 9.41
N GLY A 352 0.76 15.63 8.67
CA GLY A 352 1.94 16.25 8.07
C GLY A 352 3.16 16.26 8.98
N GLU A 353 3.11 15.60 10.12
CA GLU A 353 4.24 15.41 11.02
C GLU A 353 5.20 14.39 10.43
N VAL A 354 6.47 14.75 10.31
CA VAL A 354 7.55 13.84 9.93
C VAL A 354 8.03 13.11 11.19
N VAL A 355 7.71 11.84 11.29
CA VAL A 355 8.03 11.01 12.46
C VAL A 355 9.47 10.48 12.37
N HIS A 356 9.87 10.05 11.18
CA HIS A 356 11.22 9.57 10.94
C HIS A 356 11.88 10.28 9.75
N PRO A 357 13.06 10.88 9.93
CA PRO A 357 13.69 11.74 8.92
C PRO A 357 14.20 10.99 7.67
N GLY A 358 14.20 9.67 7.68
CA GLY A 358 14.56 8.84 6.53
C GLY A 358 15.77 7.92 6.78
N ASN A 359 15.68 6.71 6.27
CA ASN A 359 16.79 5.77 6.12
C ASN A 359 17.66 6.16 4.93
N THR A 360 18.82 5.55 4.82
CA THR A 360 19.78 5.96 3.78
C THR A 360 19.34 5.47 2.40
N GLN A 361 18.70 4.30 2.33
CA GLN A 361 18.23 3.68 1.10
C GLN A 361 17.14 4.51 0.39
N GLU A 362 16.26 5.21 1.11
CA GLU A 362 15.07 5.86 0.54
C GLU A 362 15.42 6.97 -0.45
N THR A 363 16.44 7.74 -0.15
CA THR A 363 16.84 8.88 -1.01
C THR A 363 17.19 8.47 -2.44
N PRO A 364 18.09 7.50 -2.69
CA PRO A 364 18.38 7.05 -4.04
C PRO A 364 17.25 6.24 -4.66
N HIS A 365 16.46 5.51 -3.87
CA HIS A 365 15.33 4.74 -4.36
C HIS A 365 14.19 5.66 -4.84
N PHE A 366 13.90 6.72 -4.10
CA PHE A 366 12.97 7.77 -4.52
C PHE A 366 13.39 8.42 -5.86
N ALA A 367 14.68 8.72 -6.05
CA ALA A 367 15.16 9.26 -7.32
C ALA A 367 14.91 8.27 -8.48
N THR A 368 15.02 6.97 -8.25
CA THR A 368 14.66 5.94 -9.21
C THR A 368 13.17 5.97 -9.53
N ALA A 369 12.29 6.08 -8.52
CA ALA A 369 10.84 6.18 -8.71
C ALA A 369 10.44 7.45 -9.49
N VAL A 370 11.10 8.59 -9.24
CA VAL A 370 10.90 9.82 -10.01
C VAL A 370 11.26 9.61 -11.47
N TRP A 371 12.41 8.99 -11.74
CA TRP A 371 12.88 8.74 -13.11
C TRP A 371 11.95 7.78 -13.87
N GLU A 372 11.56 6.68 -13.26
CA GLU A 372 10.61 5.73 -13.87
C GLU A 372 9.26 6.40 -14.14
N THR A 373 8.73 7.18 -13.18
CA THR A 373 7.49 7.94 -13.39
C THR A 373 7.58 8.88 -14.60
N PHE A 374 8.71 9.55 -14.76
CA PHE A 374 8.95 10.38 -15.94
C PHE A 374 9.02 9.56 -17.25
N LEU A 375 9.71 8.44 -17.25
CA LEU A 375 9.80 7.57 -18.44
C LEU A 375 8.41 7.07 -18.88
N TRP A 376 7.53 6.77 -17.92
CA TRP A 376 6.17 6.31 -18.20
C TRP A 376 5.22 7.44 -18.62
N THR A 377 5.37 8.63 -18.06
CA THR A 377 4.42 9.75 -18.28
C THR A 377 4.88 10.74 -19.35
N GLY A 378 6.19 10.93 -19.50
CA GLY A 378 6.77 11.98 -20.34
C GLY A 378 6.52 13.39 -19.80
N ASP A 379 6.10 13.53 -18.53
CA ASP A 379 5.78 14.81 -17.90
C ASP A 379 7.07 15.58 -17.55
N THR A 380 7.45 16.50 -18.41
CA THR A 380 8.64 17.32 -18.21
C THR A 380 8.50 18.32 -17.06
N GLU A 381 7.29 18.78 -16.72
CA GLU A 381 7.08 19.65 -15.58
C GLU A 381 7.28 18.89 -14.27
N PHE A 382 6.78 17.64 -14.21
CA PHE A 382 7.06 16.73 -13.09
C PHE A 382 8.57 16.50 -12.93
N LEU A 383 9.29 16.26 -14.02
CA LEU A 383 10.73 16.07 -13.97
C LEU A 383 11.46 17.33 -13.45
N HIS A 384 11.14 18.50 -14.00
CA HIS A 384 11.75 19.77 -13.58
C HIS A 384 11.58 20.07 -12.10
N ARG A 385 10.37 19.87 -11.53
CA ARG A 385 10.12 20.19 -10.12
C ARG A 385 10.73 19.19 -9.12
N ASN A 386 11.11 17.97 -9.57
CA ASN A 386 11.71 16.96 -8.72
C ASN A 386 13.23 16.80 -8.90
N TYR A 387 13.79 17.25 -10.04
CA TYR A 387 15.19 17.04 -10.40
C TYR A 387 16.18 17.57 -9.36
N ASP A 388 16.06 18.85 -8.97
CA ASP A 388 17.03 19.45 -8.03
C ASP A 388 17.00 18.78 -6.66
N PHE A 389 15.82 18.37 -6.19
CA PHE A 389 15.69 17.59 -4.95
C PHE A 389 16.44 16.25 -5.06
N CYS A 390 16.21 15.46 -6.11
CA CYS A 390 16.89 14.20 -6.36
C CYS A 390 18.40 14.37 -6.49
N ARG A 391 18.84 15.41 -7.24
CA ARG A 391 20.27 15.72 -7.43
C ARG A 391 20.95 16.05 -6.11
N ARG A 392 20.36 16.91 -5.27
CA ARG A 392 20.89 17.27 -3.95
C ARG A 392 20.94 16.05 -3.01
N GLY A 393 19.92 15.20 -3.03
CA GLY A 393 19.89 13.99 -2.21
C GLY A 393 20.95 12.99 -2.63
N VAL A 394 20.96 12.60 -3.91
CA VAL A 394 21.79 11.50 -4.41
C VAL A 394 23.26 11.91 -4.58
N LEU A 395 23.57 13.11 -5.10
CA LEU A 395 24.95 13.56 -5.30
C LEU A 395 25.50 14.40 -4.12
N GLY A 396 24.60 15.01 -3.34
CA GLY A 396 24.98 15.81 -2.18
C GLY A 396 24.91 14.97 -0.90
N TRP A 397 23.75 14.91 -0.28
CA TRP A 397 23.56 14.30 1.03
C TRP A 397 24.15 12.88 1.18
N LEU A 398 23.94 11.98 0.23
CA LEU A 398 24.51 10.62 0.31
C LEU A 398 26.05 10.63 0.39
N PHE A 399 26.71 11.41 -0.47
CA PHE A 399 28.18 11.38 -0.55
C PHE A 399 28.87 12.33 0.44
N THR A 400 28.19 13.35 0.96
CA THR A 400 28.75 14.23 1.98
C THR A 400 28.52 13.74 3.40
N ASP A 401 27.33 13.20 3.66
CA ASP A 401 26.90 12.89 5.04
C ASP A 401 26.90 11.38 5.34
N ARG A 402 26.87 10.51 4.32
CA ARG A 402 26.75 9.06 4.47
C ARG A 402 27.95 8.25 3.94
N CYS A 403 28.81 8.84 3.08
CA CYS A 403 30.07 8.22 2.60
C CYS A 403 31.28 8.88 3.28
N THR A 404 31.36 8.79 4.59
CA THR A 404 32.36 9.52 5.39
C THR A 404 33.81 8.95 5.32
N ASP A 405 33.95 7.70 4.94
CA ASP A 405 35.23 6.99 4.79
C ASP A 405 35.80 7.01 3.35
N GLY A 406 35.07 7.61 2.42
CA GLY A 406 35.52 7.82 1.04
C GLY A 406 35.52 6.57 0.17
N ASP A 407 34.91 5.47 0.61
CA ASP A 407 34.84 4.20 -0.13
C ASP A 407 33.67 4.10 -1.10
N LEU A 408 32.87 5.17 -1.24
CA LEU A 408 31.70 5.31 -2.13
C LEU A 408 30.47 4.48 -1.76
N LEU A 409 30.48 3.80 -0.62
CA LEU A 409 29.37 3.02 -0.12
C LEU A 409 28.70 3.76 1.06
N PRO A 410 27.47 4.27 0.90
CA PRO A 410 26.82 4.98 1.99
C PRO A 410 26.55 4.11 3.20
N THR A 411 26.69 4.70 4.40
CA THR A 411 26.40 4.05 5.69
C THR A 411 25.01 4.46 6.17
N GLY A 412 24.27 3.52 6.76
CA GLY A 412 22.98 3.73 7.41
C GLY A 412 21.99 2.61 7.11
N CYS A 413 20.84 2.67 7.76
CA CYS A 413 19.81 1.66 7.59
C CYS A 413 19.33 1.58 6.14
N GLY A 414 19.08 0.35 5.70
CA GLY A 414 18.41 0.01 4.44
C GLY A 414 16.91 -0.23 4.64
N ILE A 415 16.33 -1.07 3.78
CA ILE A 415 14.92 -1.47 3.84
C ILE A 415 14.64 -2.30 5.10
N ILE A 416 15.59 -3.11 5.53
CA ILE A 416 15.49 -3.87 6.77
C ILE A 416 15.93 -3.00 7.94
N GLU A 417 15.00 -2.63 8.78
CA GLU A 417 15.18 -1.73 9.91
C GLU A 417 15.52 -2.47 11.21
N ILE A 418 16.58 -3.26 11.19
CA ILE A 418 17.02 -3.94 12.40
C ILE A 418 17.89 -2.96 13.20
N ALA A 419 17.45 -2.60 14.41
CA ALA A 419 18.22 -1.73 15.30
C ALA A 419 19.61 -2.31 15.56
N GLY A 420 20.62 -1.45 15.43
CA GLY A 420 22.02 -1.82 15.57
C GLY A 420 22.70 -2.28 14.28
N LEU A 421 21.99 -2.45 13.15
CA LEU A 421 22.57 -2.82 11.86
C LEU A 421 22.62 -1.63 10.87
N ASP A 422 22.78 -0.42 11.36
CA ASP A 422 22.95 0.83 10.60
C ASP A 422 24.39 0.98 10.06
N LEU A 423 24.81 0.01 9.26
CA LEU A 423 26.14 -0.11 8.67
C LEU A 423 26.09 0.16 7.15
N GLN A 424 27.15 -0.21 6.41
CA GLN A 424 27.07 -0.22 4.95
C GLN A 424 26.25 -1.44 4.51
N CYS A 425 25.01 -1.21 4.08
CA CYS A 425 24.07 -2.27 3.69
C CYS A 425 24.05 -2.48 2.18
N ILE A 426 23.80 -3.72 1.74
CA ILE A 426 23.81 -4.13 0.33
C ILE A 426 22.73 -3.41 -0.49
N ASP A 427 21.52 -3.27 0.05
CA ASP A 427 20.40 -2.61 -0.60
C ASP A 427 20.65 -1.09 -0.71
N VAL A 428 21.25 -0.45 0.31
CA VAL A 428 21.68 0.94 0.24
C VAL A 428 22.65 1.15 -0.92
N ALA A 429 23.65 0.26 -1.07
CA ALA A 429 24.62 0.34 -2.16
C ALA A 429 23.97 0.09 -3.53
N ALA A 430 23.05 -0.89 -3.64
CA ALA A 430 22.35 -1.19 -4.86
C ALA A 430 21.43 -0.05 -5.30
N HIS A 431 20.65 0.52 -4.39
CA HIS A 431 19.78 1.68 -4.68
C HIS A 431 20.60 2.94 -4.94
N THR A 432 21.76 3.13 -4.33
CA THR A 432 22.69 4.22 -4.66
C THR A 432 23.10 4.14 -6.14
N PHE A 433 23.42 2.94 -6.64
CA PHE A 433 23.74 2.74 -8.04
C PHE A 433 22.56 3.11 -8.96
N THR A 434 21.33 2.64 -8.67
CA THR A 434 20.15 2.95 -9.50
C THR A 434 19.77 4.42 -9.41
N GLY A 435 19.84 5.04 -8.23
CA GLY A 435 19.59 6.46 -8.02
C GLY A 435 20.58 7.36 -8.78
N LEU A 436 21.86 6.99 -8.83
CA LEU A 436 22.85 7.70 -9.65
C LEU A 436 22.53 7.59 -11.14
N LYS A 437 22.10 6.43 -11.62
CA LYS A 437 21.63 6.27 -13.02
C LYS A 437 20.40 7.12 -13.30
N ALA A 438 19.46 7.17 -12.37
CA ALA A 438 18.25 7.98 -12.47
C ALA A 438 18.60 9.48 -12.57
N VAL A 439 19.45 9.98 -11.67
CA VAL A 439 19.93 11.37 -11.71
C VAL A 439 20.67 11.68 -13.00
N ALA A 440 21.49 10.75 -13.51
CA ALA A 440 22.18 10.92 -14.79
C ALA A 440 21.18 11.04 -15.96
N GLY A 441 20.13 10.21 -16.00
CA GLY A 441 19.08 10.28 -17.01
C GLY A 441 18.27 11.59 -16.95
N MET A 442 17.90 12.00 -15.73
CA MET A 442 17.22 13.29 -15.50
C MET A 442 18.07 14.48 -15.99
N ALA A 443 19.35 14.49 -15.59
CA ALA A 443 20.30 15.55 -15.96
C ALA A 443 20.50 15.64 -17.48
N GLU A 444 20.67 14.50 -18.16
CA GLU A 444 20.79 14.43 -19.61
C GLU A 444 19.53 14.99 -20.31
N THR A 445 18.35 14.58 -19.85
CA THR A 445 17.07 15.09 -20.36
C THR A 445 16.94 16.60 -20.20
N LEU A 446 17.42 17.13 -19.09
CA LEU A 446 17.39 18.55 -18.76
C LEU A 446 18.61 19.34 -19.26
N ARG A 447 19.53 18.70 -20.00
CA ARG A 447 20.75 19.27 -20.59
C ARG A 447 21.77 19.76 -19.53
N ASP A 448 21.81 19.13 -18.37
CA ASP A 448 22.86 19.30 -17.37
C ASP A 448 23.94 18.22 -17.57
N ASP A 449 24.71 18.38 -18.67
CA ASP A 449 25.69 17.38 -19.12
C ASP A 449 26.77 17.12 -18.06
N THR A 450 27.15 18.14 -17.29
CA THR A 450 28.16 18.02 -16.21
C THR A 450 27.66 17.07 -15.10
N THR A 451 26.46 17.27 -14.64
CA THR A 451 25.83 16.39 -13.63
C THR A 451 25.61 14.97 -14.18
N ALA A 452 25.19 14.85 -15.45
CA ALA A 452 24.98 13.57 -16.10
C ALA A 452 26.28 12.72 -16.16
N GLU A 453 27.39 13.32 -16.59
CA GLU A 453 28.68 12.65 -16.67
C GLU A 453 29.20 12.27 -15.29
N HIS A 454 29.10 13.17 -14.32
CA HIS A 454 29.52 12.92 -12.93
C HIS A 454 28.73 11.74 -12.32
N ALA A 455 27.42 11.76 -12.41
CA ALA A 455 26.56 10.70 -11.88
C ALA A 455 26.83 9.33 -12.53
N ARG A 456 27.02 9.28 -13.87
CA ARG A 456 27.41 8.06 -14.57
C ARG A 456 28.76 7.51 -14.10
N SER A 457 29.74 8.39 -13.91
CA SER A 457 31.06 8.01 -13.42
C SER A 457 30.97 7.41 -12.01
N LEU A 458 30.24 8.05 -11.10
CA LEU A 458 30.02 7.54 -9.75
C LEU A 458 29.27 6.20 -9.79
N ALA A 459 28.21 6.06 -10.59
CA ALA A 459 27.46 4.82 -10.72
C ALA A 459 28.37 3.63 -11.09
N LYS A 460 29.27 3.84 -12.05
CA LYS A 460 30.25 2.81 -12.44
C LYS A 460 31.20 2.43 -11.29
N GLN A 461 31.66 3.42 -10.53
CA GLN A 461 32.54 3.18 -9.38
C GLN A 461 31.81 2.46 -8.25
N VAL A 462 30.60 2.89 -7.88
CA VAL A 462 29.75 2.23 -6.88
C VAL A 462 29.49 0.78 -7.24
N ARG A 463 29.11 0.50 -8.51
CA ARG A 463 28.92 -0.87 -9.00
C ARG A 463 30.16 -1.73 -8.75
N THR A 464 31.33 -1.25 -9.19
CA THR A 464 32.60 -1.99 -9.04
C THR A 464 32.92 -2.24 -7.56
N ARG A 465 32.73 -1.23 -6.72
CA ARG A 465 33.01 -1.33 -5.29
C ARG A 465 32.05 -2.31 -4.59
N LEU A 466 30.74 -2.26 -4.93
CA LEU A 466 29.73 -3.18 -4.40
C LEU A 466 30.10 -4.64 -4.73
N GLU A 467 30.38 -4.93 -5.99
CA GLU A 467 30.72 -6.29 -6.43
C GLU A 467 31.96 -6.84 -5.75
N GLN A 468 32.95 -5.98 -5.45
CA GLN A 468 34.18 -6.39 -4.78
C GLN A 468 34.01 -6.56 -3.27
N ALA A 469 33.21 -5.70 -2.64
CA ALA A 469 33.12 -5.63 -1.18
C ALA A 469 32.11 -6.62 -0.58
N PHE A 470 30.95 -6.78 -1.24
CA PHE A 470 29.84 -7.57 -0.67
C PHE A 470 29.83 -9.04 -1.11
N TRP A 471 30.58 -9.42 -2.14
CA TRP A 471 30.56 -10.79 -2.63
C TRP A 471 31.32 -11.74 -1.67
N ILE A 472 30.64 -12.82 -1.25
CA ILE A 472 31.22 -13.88 -0.41
C ILE A 472 31.33 -15.15 -1.28
N GLU A 473 32.54 -15.46 -1.74
CA GLU A 473 32.78 -16.56 -2.69
C GLU A 473 32.40 -17.93 -2.11
N GLU A 474 32.66 -18.16 -0.83
CA GLU A 474 32.40 -19.42 -0.15
C GLU A 474 30.89 -19.68 0.01
N GLU A 475 30.09 -18.60 0.13
CA GLU A 475 28.65 -18.69 0.25
C GLU A 475 27.95 -18.68 -1.11
N GLY A 476 28.60 -18.13 -2.15
CA GLY A 476 28.00 -17.90 -3.45
C GLY A 476 26.90 -16.86 -3.43
N LEU A 477 26.90 -15.96 -2.44
CA LEU A 477 25.92 -14.89 -2.21
C LEU A 477 26.62 -13.56 -1.94
N TYR A 478 25.87 -12.48 -2.06
CA TYR A 478 26.26 -11.22 -1.47
C TYR A 478 26.01 -11.25 0.04
N GLY A 479 26.86 -10.60 0.82
CA GLY A 479 26.60 -10.34 2.23
C GLY A 479 25.58 -9.20 2.38
N ASP A 480 24.89 -9.18 3.51
CA ASP A 480 23.88 -8.16 3.81
C ASP A 480 24.52 -6.82 4.17
N LEU A 481 25.69 -6.85 4.83
CA LEU A 481 26.36 -5.66 5.30
C LEU A 481 27.89 -5.81 5.34
N LEU A 482 28.59 -4.65 5.40
CA LEU A 482 30.05 -4.56 5.58
C LEU A 482 30.36 -4.02 6.97
N ALA A 483 31.15 -4.75 7.72
CA ALA A 483 31.68 -4.34 9.02
C ALA A 483 32.98 -5.04 9.32
N SER A 484 33.83 -4.44 10.18
CA SER A 484 34.85 -5.18 10.85
C SER A 484 34.27 -6.14 11.89
N PRO A 485 34.91 -7.27 12.22
CA PRO A 485 34.45 -8.16 13.28
C PRO A 485 34.12 -7.43 14.59
N ARG A 486 34.89 -6.41 14.97
CA ARG A 486 34.67 -5.58 16.16
C ARG A 486 33.33 -4.80 16.06
N GLU A 487 33.15 -4.04 15.00
CA GLU A 487 31.90 -3.29 14.75
C GLU A 487 30.68 -4.22 14.70
N PHE A 488 30.83 -5.36 14.04
CA PHE A 488 29.75 -6.34 13.91
C PHE A 488 29.34 -6.92 15.27
N LEU A 489 30.29 -7.28 16.14
CA LEU A 489 30.00 -7.77 17.50
C LEU A 489 29.24 -6.74 18.34
N GLU A 490 29.57 -5.45 18.22
CA GLU A 490 28.85 -4.38 18.93
C GLU A 490 27.37 -4.31 18.45
N ARG A 491 27.14 -4.42 17.16
CA ARG A 491 25.80 -4.38 16.57
C ARG A 491 24.99 -5.65 16.88
N LEU A 492 25.61 -6.83 16.79
CA LEU A 492 24.98 -8.09 17.16
C LEU A 492 24.49 -8.10 18.62
N ALA A 493 25.19 -7.46 19.54
CA ALA A 493 24.76 -7.37 20.94
C ALA A 493 23.44 -6.63 21.09
N VAL A 494 23.21 -5.55 20.33
CA VAL A 494 21.94 -4.80 20.31
C VAL A 494 20.83 -5.67 19.72
N TRP A 495 21.07 -6.29 18.57
CA TRP A 495 20.10 -7.17 17.92
C TRP A 495 19.71 -8.37 18.78
N LYS A 496 20.71 -9.01 19.41
CA LYS A 496 20.50 -10.12 20.35
C LYS A 496 19.60 -9.74 21.53
N ALA A 497 19.81 -8.53 22.08
CA ALA A 497 18.97 -8.03 23.18
C ALA A 497 17.50 -7.91 22.77
N GLN A 498 17.24 -7.42 21.56
CA GLN A 498 15.87 -7.34 21.01
C GLN A 498 15.29 -8.74 20.76
N ALA A 499 16.04 -9.63 20.11
CA ALA A 499 15.61 -10.99 19.84
C ALA A 499 15.28 -11.79 21.13
N SER A 500 16.06 -11.55 22.19
CA SER A 500 15.84 -12.17 23.50
C SER A 500 14.55 -11.75 24.20
N GLY A 501 13.94 -10.64 23.78
CA GLY A 501 12.60 -10.21 24.22
C GLY A 501 11.46 -11.08 23.67
N ARG A 502 11.71 -11.83 22.60
CA ARG A 502 10.73 -12.75 22.00
C ARG A 502 10.76 -14.08 22.77
N MET A 503 9.66 -14.43 23.41
CA MET A 503 9.57 -15.62 24.30
C MET A 503 9.23 -16.93 23.56
N ASP A 504 8.96 -16.88 22.25
CA ASP A 504 8.59 -17.99 21.40
C ASP A 504 9.79 -18.84 20.94
N GLU A 505 9.53 -19.92 20.21
CA GLU A 505 10.55 -20.81 19.63
C GLU A 505 11.44 -20.05 18.61
N SER A 506 10.84 -19.23 17.78
CA SER A 506 11.52 -18.44 16.77
C SER A 506 12.49 -17.40 17.38
N GLY A 507 12.11 -16.75 18.48
CA GLY A 507 13.02 -15.87 19.21
C GLY A 507 14.26 -16.61 19.72
N ARG A 508 14.08 -17.84 20.22
CA ARG A 508 15.20 -18.70 20.64
C ARG A 508 16.10 -19.11 19.48
N ASP A 509 15.51 -19.49 18.33
CA ASP A 509 16.27 -19.86 17.14
C ASP A 509 17.06 -18.69 16.58
N LEU A 510 16.44 -17.49 16.57
CA LEU A 510 17.11 -16.26 16.14
C LEU A 510 18.29 -15.91 17.08
N VAL A 511 18.11 -16.03 18.40
CA VAL A 511 19.21 -15.82 19.37
C VAL A 511 20.34 -16.82 19.12
N ALA A 512 20.04 -18.08 18.89
CA ALA A 512 21.06 -19.10 18.59
C ALA A 512 21.82 -18.80 17.28
N ALA A 513 21.09 -18.32 16.26
CA ALA A 513 21.72 -17.88 15.01
C ALA A 513 22.68 -16.68 15.22
N ILE A 514 22.24 -15.69 16.00
CA ILE A 514 23.08 -14.53 16.37
C ILE A 514 24.33 -14.99 17.13
N GLU A 515 24.21 -15.94 18.06
CA GLU A 515 25.35 -16.52 18.79
C GLU A 515 26.35 -17.20 17.85
N GLY A 516 25.84 -17.85 16.80
CA GLY A 516 26.69 -18.41 15.74
C GLY A 516 27.48 -17.34 14.99
N LEU A 517 26.85 -16.19 14.69
CA LEU A 517 27.51 -15.04 14.08
C LEU A 517 28.53 -14.39 15.02
N GLU A 518 28.19 -14.23 16.30
CA GLU A 518 29.15 -13.74 17.32
C GLU A 518 30.37 -14.65 17.39
N TRP A 519 30.22 -15.96 17.39
CA TRP A 519 31.32 -16.91 17.41
C TRP A 519 32.21 -16.75 16.17
N LYS A 520 31.62 -16.67 14.96
CA LYS A 520 32.36 -16.43 13.71
C LYS A 520 33.19 -15.11 13.78
N ALA A 521 32.55 -14.03 14.28
CA ALA A 521 33.22 -12.73 14.38
C ALA A 521 34.37 -12.72 15.40
N ARG A 522 34.21 -13.40 16.56
CA ARG A 522 35.28 -13.53 17.58
C ARG A 522 36.45 -14.40 17.11
N ALA A 523 36.18 -15.37 16.23
CA ALA A 523 37.18 -16.26 15.67
C ALA A 523 38.01 -15.64 14.53
N ASP A 524 37.59 -14.48 14.01
CA ASP A 524 38.31 -13.83 12.91
C ASP A 524 39.65 -13.29 13.34
N PRO A 525 40.76 -13.66 12.64
CA PRO A 525 42.12 -13.19 13.02
C PRO A 525 42.36 -11.71 12.71
N ARG A 526 41.44 -11.04 12.02
CA ARG A 526 41.57 -9.63 11.57
C ARG A 526 40.42 -8.77 12.11
N PRO A 527 40.38 -8.50 13.41
CA PRO A 527 39.23 -7.90 14.11
C PRO A 527 38.86 -6.49 13.62
N ASP A 528 39.78 -5.79 12.95
CA ASP A 528 39.61 -4.41 12.51
C ASP A 528 39.48 -4.30 10.97
N GLU A 529 39.57 -5.41 10.21
CA GLU A 529 39.40 -5.41 8.74
C GLU A 529 37.95 -5.61 8.37
N ARG A 530 37.37 -4.67 7.58
CA ARG A 530 36.01 -4.74 7.11
C ARG A 530 35.81 -5.86 6.09
N ARG A 531 34.73 -6.60 6.22
CA ARG A 531 34.29 -7.64 5.30
C ARG A 531 32.76 -7.76 5.24
N ALA A 532 32.28 -8.50 4.25
CA ALA A 532 30.86 -8.83 4.12
C ALA A 532 30.43 -9.87 5.16
N TRP A 533 29.25 -9.66 5.72
CA TRP A 533 28.57 -10.58 6.64
C TRP A 533 27.23 -10.99 6.07
N LEU A 534 26.95 -12.29 6.10
CA LEU A 534 25.69 -12.88 5.64
C LEU A 534 24.73 -13.04 6.83
N LEU A 535 23.61 -12.33 6.79
CA LEU A 535 22.46 -12.47 7.70
C LEU A 535 21.29 -13.18 7.02
N GLY A 536 21.35 -13.29 5.70
CA GLY A 536 20.34 -13.93 4.89
C GLY A 536 19.03 -13.15 4.80
N ASN A 537 19.06 -11.83 4.93
CA ASN A 537 17.90 -10.98 4.67
C ASN A 537 17.58 -10.99 3.18
N TRP A 538 16.30 -10.83 2.84
CA TRP A 538 15.87 -10.80 1.45
C TRP A 538 16.58 -9.72 0.60
N THR A 539 17.04 -8.65 1.23
CA THR A 539 17.71 -7.53 0.56
C THR A 539 19.02 -7.90 -0.15
N LEU A 540 19.59 -9.06 0.17
CA LEU A 540 20.76 -9.60 -0.56
C LEU A 540 20.54 -9.83 -2.05
N VAL A 541 19.26 -9.83 -2.53
CA VAL A 541 18.94 -9.95 -3.96
C VAL A 541 18.84 -8.59 -4.67
N THR A 542 18.93 -7.46 -3.96
CA THR A 542 18.83 -6.12 -4.56
C THR A 542 19.90 -5.80 -5.62
N PRO A 543 21.14 -6.35 -5.60
CA PRO A 543 22.05 -6.21 -6.74
C PRO A 543 21.55 -6.86 -8.04
N LEU A 544 20.73 -7.92 -7.94
CA LEU A 544 20.09 -8.55 -9.09
C LEU A 544 18.94 -7.65 -9.60
N GLU A 545 18.14 -7.15 -8.69
CA GLU A 545 17.08 -6.17 -8.98
C GLU A 545 17.66 -4.96 -9.72
N ALA A 546 18.73 -4.37 -9.18
CA ALA A 546 19.43 -3.23 -9.77
C ALA A 546 20.13 -3.53 -11.12
N GLY A 547 20.25 -4.80 -11.51
CA GLY A 547 20.97 -5.21 -12.73
C GLY A 547 22.50 -5.04 -12.64
N ILE A 548 23.05 -5.11 -11.45
CA ILE A 548 24.48 -5.07 -11.18
C ILE A 548 25.11 -6.43 -11.52
N THR A 549 24.45 -7.50 -11.10
CA THR A 549 24.97 -8.88 -11.12
C THR A 549 25.01 -9.47 -12.52
N GLU A 550 26.14 -10.04 -12.91
CA GLU A 550 26.29 -10.78 -14.18
C GLU A 550 25.48 -12.09 -14.17
N ARG A 551 25.02 -12.54 -15.36
CA ARG A 551 24.07 -13.65 -15.52
C ARG A 551 24.50 -14.94 -14.82
N ASP A 552 25.76 -15.36 -14.95
CA ASP A 552 26.25 -16.61 -14.37
C ASP A 552 26.25 -16.56 -12.83
N ARG A 553 26.63 -15.42 -12.26
CA ARG A 553 26.58 -15.19 -10.82
C ARG A 553 25.12 -15.13 -10.33
N ALA A 554 24.25 -14.44 -11.06
CA ALA A 554 22.82 -14.37 -10.75
C ALA A 554 22.15 -15.74 -10.74
N SER A 555 22.51 -16.62 -11.70
CA SER A 555 22.01 -18.01 -11.72
C SER A 555 22.39 -18.77 -10.44
N ARG A 556 23.65 -18.69 -10.01
CA ARG A 556 24.13 -19.33 -8.77
C ARG A 556 23.40 -18.80 -7.53
N ILE A 557 23.17 -17.49 -7.46
CA ILE A 557 22.41 -16.87 -6.36
C ILE A 557 20.99 -17.40 -6.36
N LEU A 558 20.29 -17.37 -7.48
CA LEU A 558 18.90 -17.82 -7.59
C LEU A 558 18.76 -19.31 -7.27
N ASP A 559 19.70 -20.17 -7.69
CA ASP A 559 19.69 -21.59 -7.34
C ASP A 559 19.67 -21.82 -5.82
N ARG A 560 20.32 -20.96 -5.04
CA ARG A 560 20.30 -21.02 -3.57
C ARG A 560 19.07 -20.33 -2.97
N ILE A 561 18.67 -19.18 -3.49
CA ILE A 561 17.49 -18.44 -2.99
C ILE A 561 16.21 -19.24 -3.18
N GLU A 562 16.09 -20.02 -4.24
CA GLU A 562 14.93 -20.87 -4.53
C GLU A 562 14.80 -22.10 -3.61
N THR A 563 15.67 -22.25 -2.62
CA THR A 563 15.60 -23.35 -1.62
C THR A 563 14.71 -23.01 -0.43
N ALA A 564 14.37 -24.02 0.39
CA ALA A 564 13.63 -23.86 1.64
C ALA A 564 14.36 -23.03 2.71
N GLU A 565 15.62 -22.64 2.48
CA GLU A 565 16.35 -21.69 3.31
C GLU A 565 15.71 -20.30 3.26
N PHE A 566 15.25 -19.88 2.07
CA PHE A 566 14.73 -18.53 1.81
C PHE A 566 13.25 -18.51 1.44
N ILE A 567 12.69 -19.63 0.93
CA ILE A 567 11.33 -19.70 0.42
C ILE A 567 10.49 -20.62 1.30
N GLY A 568 9.40 -20.06 1.81
CA GLY A 568 8.36 -20.79 2.53
C GLY A 568 7.08 -21.00 1.71
N PRO A 569 6.06 -21.60 2.31
CA PRO A 569 4.78 -21.86 1.63
C PRO A 569 4.04 -20.59 1.21
N SER A 570 4.28 -19.46 1.88
CA SER A 570 3.63 -18.17 1.61
C SER A 570 4.50 -17.21 0.79
N GLY A 571 5.68 -17.62 0.35
CA GLY A 571 6.61 -16.79 -0.42
C GLY A 571 8.01 -16.70 0.21
N MET A 572 8.75 -15.66 -0.17
CA MET A 572 10.09 -15.43 0.35
C MET A 572 10.05 -14.92 1.79
N TYR A 573 10.85 -15.54 2.67
CA TYR A 573 11.00 -15.09 4.06
C TYR A 573 11.66 -13.71 4.13
N LEU A 574 11.41 -13.00 5.23
CA LEU A 574 12.09 -11.74 5.54
C LEU A 574 13.60 -11.96 5.71
N SER A 575 13.96 -13.03 6.40
CA SER A 575 15.33 -13.49 6.56
C SER A 575 15.40 -15.02 6.63
N SER A 576 16.48 -15.61 6.16
CA SER A 576 16.75 -17.05 6.33
C SER A 576 17.01 -17.43 7.79
N LEU A 577 17.30 -16.45 8.64
CA LEU A 577 17.49 -16.63 10.09
C LEU A 577 16.15 -16.52 10.87
N ASP A 578 15.14 -15.84 10.31
CA ASP A 578 13.80 -15.68 10.90
C ASP A 578 12.74 -16.06 9.86
N ARG A 579 12.35 -17.33 9.84
CA ARG A 579 11.50 -17.94 8.81
C ARG A 579 10.02 -17.96 9.18
N GLN A 580 9.55 -17.00 9.96
CA GLN A 580 8.15 -16.96 10.37
C GLN A 580 7.25 -16.31 9.33
N HIS A 581 7.71 -15.22 8.74
CA HIS A 581 6.90 -14.37 7.87
C HIS A 581 7.49 -14.27 6.48
N ALA A 582 6.63 -14.39 5.47
CA ALA A 582 6.89 -13.98 4.10
C ALA A 582 6.18 -12.66 3.85
N MET A 583 6.86 -11.71 3.21
CA MET A 583 6.25 -10.43 2.82
C MET A 583 5.87 -10.44 1.34
N SER A 584 4.83 -9.68 1.01
CA SER A 584 4.41 -9.54 -0.39
C SER A 584 5.49 -8.85 -1.23
N ILE A 585 6.17 -7.83 -0.66
CA ILE A 585 7.20 -7.06 -1.40
C ILE A 585 8.40 -7.93 -1.80
N ASN A 586 9.02 -8.64 -0.86
CA ASN A 586 10.22 -9.43 -1.16
C ASN A 586 9.93 -10.59 -2.11
N THR A 587 8.75 -11.20 -1.99
CA THR A 587 8.28 -12.24 -2.91
C THR A 587 8.08 -11.67 -4.32
N GLY A 588 7.50 -10.47 -4.43
CA GLY A 588 7.31 -9.78 -5.71
C GLY A 588 8.63 -9.30 -6.35
N VAL A 589 9.57 -8.78 -5.55
CA VAL A 589 10.92 -8.42 -6.02
C VAL A 589 11.62 -9.67 -6.58
N LEU A 590 11.56 -10.79 -5.84
CA LEU A 590 12.13 -12.04 -6.33
C LEU A 590 11.48 -12.50 -7.64
N ALA A 591 10.15 -12.42 -7.77
CA ALA A 591 9.45 -12.76 -9.01
C ALA A 591 9.96 -11.94 -10.21
N GLY A 592 10.12 -10.61 -10.01
CA GLY A 592 10.69 -9.72 -11.03
C GLY A 592 12.13 -10.08 -11.41
N ILE A 593 12.95 -10.44 -10.43
CA ILE A 593 14.33 -10.87 -10.63
C ILE A 593 14.38 -12.21 -11.40
N GLU A 594 13.57 -13.20 -11.01
CA GLU A 594 13.49 -14.49 -11.70
C GLU A 594 13.15 -14.31 -13.17
N VAL A 595 12.14 -13.49 -13.49
CA VAL A 595 11.79 -13.15 -14.88
C VAL A 595 12.96 -12.46 -15.60
N LYS A 596 13.57 -11.44 -14.98
CA LYS A 596 14.70 -10.66 -15.54
C LYS A 596 15.90 -11.55 -15.92
N TYR A 597 16.16 -12.59 -15.14
CA TYR A 597 17.28 -13.51 -15.39
C TYR A 597 16.88 -14.79 -16.14
N GLY A 598 15.69 -14.82 -16.75
CA GLY A 598 15.25 -15.87 -17.65
C GLY A 598 14.63 -17.09 -16.96
N ARG A 599 14.03 -16.90 -15.78
CA ARG A 599 13.29 -17.90 -15.00
C ARG A 599 11.81 -17.52 -14.84
N PRO A 600 11.07 -17.28 -15.94
CA PRO A 600 9.70 -16.76 -15.85
C PRO A 600 8.71 -17.74 -15.20
N ASP A 601 8.95 -19.07 -15.27
CA ASP A 601 8.08 -20.07 -14.63
C ASP A 601 8.19 -20.02 -13.10
N GLN A 602 9.40 -19.79 -12.57
CA GLN A 602 9.62 -19.54 -11.14
C GLN A 602 8.96 -18.23 -10.71
N GLY A 603 9.17 -17.15 -11.47
CA GLY A 603 8.51 -15.87 -11.25
C GLY A 603 6.99 -16.00 -11.21
N LEU A 604 6.39 -16.74 -12.17
CA LEU A 604 4.96 -17.03 -12.17
C LEU A 604 4.52 -17.77 -10.88
N THR A 605 5.31 -18.74 -10.43
CA THR A 605 5.01 -19.46 -9.17
C THR A 605 4.93 -18.52 -7.99
N ARG A 606 5.83 -17.52 -7.88
CA ARG A 606 5.78 -16.49 -6.81
C ARG A 606 4.51 -15.63 -6.93
N LEU A 607 4.16 -15.22 -8.15
CA LEU A 607 2.97 -14.40 -8.38
C LEU A 607 1.68 -15.15 -8.03
N ILE A 608 1.57 -16.44 -8.38
CA ILE A 608 0.42 -17.28 -8.01
C ILE A 608 0.36 -17.46 -6.48
N THR A 609 1.50 -17.63 -5.81
CA THR A 609 1.56 -17.70 -4.34
C THR A 609 0.98 -16.42 -3.72
N LEU A 610 1.38 -15.25 -4.19
CA LEU A 610 0.82 -13.97 -3.72
C LEU A 610 -0.67 -13.84 -4.06
N ALA A 611 -1.07 -14.13 -5.28
CA ALA A 611 -2.47 -14.07 -5.71
C ALA A 611 -3.39 -14.99 -4.88
N SER A 612 -2.88 -16.12 -4.40
CA SER A 612 -3.64 -17.04 -3.54
C SER A 612 -4.01 -16.47 -2.18
N THR A 613 -3.39 -15.35 -1.77
CA THR A 613 -3.67 -14.68 -0.49
C THR A 613 -4.81 -13.65 -0.57
N LEU A 614 -5.39 -13.42 -1.76
CA LEU A 614 -6.40 -12.38 -2.02
C LEU A 614 -7.63 -12.40 -1.08
N GLU A 615 -7.95 -13.54 -0.51
CA GLU A 615 -9.08 -13.72 0.40
C GLU A 615 -8.66 -14.16 1.81
N ALA A 616 -7.36 -14.17 2.09
CA ALA A 616 -6.84 -14.73 3.33
C ALA A 616 -7.32 -13.96 4.56
N HIS A 617 -7.25 -12.63 4.53
CA HIS A 617 -7.62 -11.75 5.64
C HIS A 617 -8.83 -10.89 5.28
N MET A 618 -8.67 -9.96 4.36
CA MET A 618 -9.77 -9.17 3.81
C MET A 618 -10.07 -9.62 2.37
N PRO A 619 -11.34 -10.00 2.04
CA PRO A 619 -11.70 -10.33 0.67
C PRO A 619 -11.41 -9.20 -0.31
N GLY A 620 -10.63 -9.49 -1.35
CA GLY A 620 -10.22 -8.50 -2.35
C GLY A 620 -8.98 -7.69 -2.01
N ALA A 621 -8.25 -8.04 -0.94
CA ALA A 621 -6.99 -7.39 -0.58
C ALA A 621 -5.82 -8.37 -0.52
N ILE A 622 -4.64 -7.90 -0.87
CA ILE A 622 -3.37 -8.59 -0.61
C ILE A 622 -2.72 -7.89 0.59
N SER A 623 -2.46 -8.67 1.64
CA SER A 623 -1.84 -8.18 2.86
C SER A 623 -0.33 -7.97 2.70
N GLU A 624 0.25 -7.28 3.67
CA GLU A 624 1.69 -7.06 3.74
C GLU A 624 2.46 -8.36 3.92
N MET A 625 2.03 -9.16 4.90
CA MET A 625 2.71 -10.38 5.34
C MET A 625 1.78 -11.59 5.35
N SER A 626 2.37 -12.79 5.44
CA SER A 626 1.72 -14.08 5.67
C SER A 626 2.59 -14.92 6.62
N PRO A 627 2.01 -15.70 7.55
CA PRO A 627 0.57 -15.95 7.76
C PRO A 627 -0.19 -14.82 8.48
N ASP A 628 0.50 -13.97 9.23
CA ASP A 628 -0.07 -12.74 9.80
C ASP A 628 -0.16 -11.67 8.71
N TYR A 629 -1.04 -10.69 8.87
CA TYR A 629 -1.22 -9.74 7.79
C TYR A 629 -0.31 -8.50 7.89
N GLY A 630 0.23 -8.13 9.05
CA GLY A 630 0.84 -6.81 9.23
C GLY A 630 -0.20 -5.73 8.94
N CYS A 631 -0.18 -5.17 7.73
CA CYS A 631 -1.32 -4.45 7.16
C CYS A 631 -2.19 -5.39 6.33
N PHE A 632 -3.52 -5.43 6.55
CA PHE A 632 -4.42 -6.33 5.80
C PHE A 632 -4.64 -5.89 4.34
N VAL A 633 -4.28 -4.67 4.00
CA VAL A 633 -4.11 -4.15 2.63
C VAL A 633 -2.86 -3.29 2.59
N GLN A 634 -1.99 -3.52 1.61
CA GLN A 634 -0.68 -2.86 1.51
C GLN A 634 -0.43 -2.37 0.08
N ALA A 635 0.07 -1.14 -0.06
CA ALA A 635 0.26 -0.48 -1.36
C ALA A 635 1.30 -1.19 -2.24
N TRP A 636 2.43 -1.61 -1.69
CA TRP A 636 3.47 -2.30 -2.46
C TRP A 636 3.07 -3.69 -2.95
N SER A 637 1.94 -4.25 -2.46
CA SER A 637 1.40 -5.49 -3.03
C SER A 637 0.97 -5.31 -4.49
N GLY A 638 0.59 -4.08 -4.88
CA GLY A 638 0.37 -3.73 -6.28
C GLY A 638 1.65 -3.88 -7.12
N TYR A 639 2.79 -3.40 -6.62
CA TYR A 639 4.09 -3.63 -7.23
C TYR A 639 4.42 -5.11 -7.31
N ALA A 640 4.25 -5.84 -6.21
CA ALA A 640 4.68 -7.23 -6.07
C ALA A 640 4.10 -8.17 -7.14
N ILE A 641 2.94 -7.84 -7.69
CA ILE A 641 2.29 -8.63 -8.75
C ILE A 641 2.35 -7.92 -10.10
N ALA A 642 1.98 -6.63 -10.16
CA ALA A 642 1.81 -5.95 -11.44
C ALA A 642 3.15 -5.63 -12.13
N TRP A 643 4.17 -5.22 -11.37
CA TRP A 643 5.45 -4.84 -11.97
C TRP A 643 6.19 -6.03 -12.61
N PRO A 644 6.31 -7.21 -11.98
CA PRO A 644 6.88 -8.39 -12.63
C PRO A 644 6.16 -8.82 -13.91
N ILE A 645 4.84 -8.64 -13.98
CA ILE A 645 4.07 -8.95 -15.19
C ILE A 645 4.36 -7.91 -16.27
N VAL A 646 4.20 -6.62 -15.98
CA VAL A 646 4.28 -5.56 -17.00
C VAL A 646 5.70 -5.29 -17.43
N ASN A 647 6.60 -5.03 -16.48
CA ASN A 647 7.99 -4.72 -16.76
C ASN A 647 8.83 -5.98 -17.04
N GLY A 648 8.49 -7.12 -16.41
CA GLY A 648 9.20 -8.38 -16.58
C GLY A 648 8.64 -9.24 -17.72
N MET A 649 7.44 -9.83 -17.54
CA MET A 649 6.90 -10.81 -18.51
C MET A 649 6.57 -10.19 -19.86
N PHE A 650 5.87 -9.06 -19.90
CA PHE A 650 5.66 -8.29 -21.14
C PHE A 650 6.89 -7.48 -21.54
N GLY A 651 7.81 -7.24 -20.61
CA GLY A 651 9.08 -6.57 -20.83
C GLY A 651 8.96 -5.14 -21.31
N ILE A 652 8.01 -4.36 -20.76
CA ILE A 652 7.68 -3.02 -21.23
C ILE A 652 8.58 -1.99 -20.56
N HIS A 653 9.43 -1.32 -21.37
CA HIS A 653 10.32 -0.24 -20.96
C HIS A 653 10.01 1.02 -21.81
N PRO A 654 9.18 1.91 -21.33
CA PRO A 654 8.79 3.10 -22.10
C PRO A 654 9.79 4.24 -21.98
N ASP A 655 9.83 5.05 -23.02
CA ASP A 655 10.37 6.41 -23.05
C ASP A 655 9.27 7.30 -23.67
N ALA A 656 8.35 7.74 -22.83
CA ALA A 656 7.16 8.45 -23.30
C ALA A 656 7.48 9.80 -23.93
N LEU A 657 8.52 10.50 -23.47
CA LEU A 657 8.96 11.76 -24.03
C LEU A 657 9.35 11.59 -25.52
N HIS A 658 10.09 10.55 -25.84
CA HIS A 658 10.57 10.26 -27.22
C HIS A 658 9.64 9.32 -27.98
N LYS A 659 8.51 8.93 -27.38
CA LYS A 659 7.53 7.98 -27.95
C LYS A 659 8.16 6.65 -28.39
N ARG A 660 8.95 6.06 -27.52
CA ARG A 660 9.66 4.80 -27.73
C ARG A 660 9.22 3.76 -26.72
N LEU A 661 9.14 2.51 -27.18
CA LEU A 661 8.97 1.34 -26.36
C LEU A 661 10.12 0.38 -26.68
N GLU A 662 10.94 0.06 -25.71
CA GLU A 662 11.81 -1.10 -25.76
C GLU A 662 11.10 -2.26 -25.07
N LEU A 663 11.08 -3.43 -25.72
CA LEU A 663 10.35 -4.61 -25.26
C LEU A 663 11.30 -5.78 -25.11
N THR A 664 11.33 -6.33 -23.90
CA THR A 664 12.15 -7.52 -23.58
C THR A 664 11.28 -8.63 -23.00
N PRO A 665 10.29 -9.14 -23.77
CA PRO A 665 9.33 -10.11 -23.24
C PRO A 665 10.00 -11.40 -22.80
N CYS A 666 9.55 -11.93 -21.64
CA CYS A 666 10.01 -13.17 -21.05
C CYS A 666 8.83 -13.88 -20.38
N PHE A 667 8.03 -14.58 -21.19
CA PHE A 667 6.81 -15.23 -20.76
C PHE A 667 7.06 -16.63 -20.18
N PRO A 668 6.23 -17.06 -19.19
CA PRO A 668 6.24 -18.44 -18.70
C PRO A 668 5.93 -19.44 -19.81
N SER A 669 6.48 -20.64 -19.70
CA SER A 669 6.35 -21.69 -20.72
C SER A 669 4.90 -22.11 -21.00
N GLY A 670 4.00 -21.97 -20.01
CA GLY A 670 2.57 -22.25 -20.16
C GLY A 670 1.75 -21.11 -20.78
N TRP A 671 2.35 -19.94 -21.08
CA TRP A 671 1.61 -18.81 -21.64
C TRP A 671 1.70 -18.80 -23.18
N GLU A 672 0.89 -19.61 -23.83
CA GLU A 672 0.77 -19.60 -25.30
C GLU A 672 0.09 -18.33 -25.83
N ARG A 673 -0.57 -17.57 -24.94
CA ARG A 673 -1.19 -16.28 -25.22
C ARG A 673 -1.14 -15.39 -23.98
N GLY A 674 -1.18 -14.09 -24.22
CA GLY A 674 -1.33 -13.10 -23.14
C GLY A 674 -1.71 -11.76 -23.71
N ARG A 675 -2.52 -10.99 -23.00
CA ARG A 675 -2.89 -9.62 -23.37
C ARG A 675 -2.85 -8.70 -22.19
N LEU A 676 -2.22 -7.55 -22.39
CA LEU A 676 -2.30 -6.40 -21.51
C LEU A 676 -2.94 -5.26 -22.31
N GLY A 677 -4.13 -4.85 -21.92
CA GLY A 677 -4.94 -3.90 -22.70
C GLY A 677 -5.12 -2.56 -22.01
N SER A 678 -5.25 -1.50 -22.81
CA SER A 678 -5.52 -0.13 -22.37
C SER A 678 -4.52 0.40 -21.34
N LEU A 679 -3.26 0.00 -21.44
CA LEU A 679 -2.19 0.52 -20.57
C LEU A 679 -1.84 1.95 -20.99
N PRO A 680 -2.00 2.96 -20.11
CA PRO A 680 -1.58 4.31 -20.44
C PRO A 680 -0.05 4.43 -20.42
N ILE A 681 0.53 5.08 -21.42
CA ILE A 681 1.95 5.47 -21.48
C ILE A 681 2.00 6.84 -22.17
N GLY A 682 2.51 7.85 -21.46
CA GLY A 682 2.40 9.23 -21.91
C GLY A 682 0.93 9.64 -22.11
N SER A 683 0.62 10.16 -23.28
CA SER A 683 -0.75 10.54 -23.67
C SER A 683 -1.49 9.45 -24.46
N ALA A 684 -0.90 8.26 -24.62
CA ALA A 684 -1.43 7.17 -25.44
C ALA A 684 -1.87 5.98 -24.56
N HIS A 685 -2.79 5.16 -25.10
CA HIS A 685 -3.16 3.88 -24.51
C HIS A 685 -2.72 2.74 -25.42
N PHE A 686 -2.15 1.72 -24.82
CA PHE A 686 -1.55 0.59 -25.53
C PHE A 686 -2.24 -0.73 -25.22
N ASP A 687 -2.35 -1.58 -26.27
CA ASP A 687 -2.59 -3.01 -26.12
C ASP A 687 -1.34 -3.77 -26.53
N PHE A 688 -0.97 -4.75 -25.72
CA PHE A 688 0.09 -5.71 -25.99
C PHE A 688 -0.53 -7.10 -26.07
N GLU A 689 -0.32 -7.81 -27.17
CA GLU A 689 -0.87 -9.14 -27.41
C GLU A 689 0.26 -10.11 -27.78
N TRP A 690 0.45 -11.11 -26.92
CA TRP A 690 1.38 -12.22 -27.12
C TRP A 690 0.67 -13.41 -27.71
N ASP A 691 1.22 -14.03 -28.76
CA ASP A 691 0.65 -15.20 -29.46
C ASP A 691 1.49 -16.48 -29.31
N GLY A 692 2.40 -16.55 -28.34
CA GLY A 692 3.34 -17.65 -28.13
C GLY A 692 4.65 -17.50 -28.91
N SER A 693 4.76 -16.53 -29.82
CA SER A 693 5.95 -16.36 -30.69
C SER A 693 6.32 -14.91 -30.96
N SER A 694 5.36 -14.02 -30.99
CA SER A 694 5.52 -12.62 -31.33
C SER A 694 4.64 -11.70 -30.48
N LEU A 695 5.03 -10.44 -30.38
CA LEU A 695 4.27 -9.42 -29.65
C LEU A 695 3.67 -8.41 -30.64
N LEU A 696 2.35 -8.31 -30.61
CA LEU A 696 1.63 -7.25 -31.32
C LEU A 696 1.34 -6.10 -30.36
N VAL A 697 1.79 -4.91 -30.72
CA VAL A 697 1.58 -3.67 -29.97
C VAL A 697 0.64 -2.77 -30.76
N ARG A 698 -0.46 -2.33 -30.14
CA ARG A 698 -1.37 -1.35 -30.72
C ARG A 698 -1.49 -0.13 -29.83
N SER A 699 -1.55 1.05 -30.41
CA SER A 699 -1.83 2.28 -29.67
C SER A 699 -2.94 3.11 -30.32
N ASP A 700 -3.60 3.94 -29.52
CA ASP A 700 -4.60 4.91 -29.98
C ASP A 700 -3.98 6.20 -30.55
N LYS A 701 -2.66 6.37 -30.44
CA LYS A 701 -1.90 7.52 -30.94
C LYS A 701 -0.80 7.09 -31.89
N ALA A 702 -0.66 7.82 -32.98
CA ALA A 702 0.44 7.62 -33.93
C ALA A 702 1.78 8.22 -33.45
N GLY A 703 2.85 7.82 -34.13
CA GLY A 703 4.20 8.38 -33.95
C GLY A 703 5.04 7.69 -32.87
N TRP A 704 4.60 6.57 -32.34
CA TRP A 704 5.41 5.70 -31.46
C TRP A 704 6.21 4.68 -32.24
N THR A 705 7.28 4.23 -31.65
CA THR A 705 8.09 3.09 -32.12
C THR A 705 8.18 2.02 -31.04
N ALA A 706 8.08 0.75 -31.43
CA ALA A 706 8.24 -0.39 -30.55
C ALA A 706 9.32 -1.30 -31.13
N THR A 707 10.32 -1.66 -30.35
CA THR A 707 11.44 -2.50 -30.72
C THR A 707 11.72 -3.57 -29.68
N SER A 708 12.21 -4.74 -30.09
CA SER A 708 12.68 -5.77 -29.17
C SER A 708 13.95 -6.43 -29.71
N PRO A 709 14.95 -6.65 -28.84
CA PRO A 709 16.15 -7.39 -29.21
C PRO A 709 15.94 -8.92 -29.21
N THR A 710 14.85 -9.43 -28.64
CA THR A 710 14.65 -10.85 -28.35
C THR A 710 13.54 -11.51 -29.16
N HIS A 711 12.48 -10.80 -29.49
CA HIS A 711 11.30 -11.35 -30.15
C HIS A 711 10.81 -10.45 -31.29
N PRO A 712 10.13 -11.02 -32.30
CA PRO A 712 9.46 -10.21 -33.31
C PRO A 712 8.37 -9.32 -32.70
N VAL A 713 8.40 -8.02 -33.03
CA VAL A 713 7.40 -7.04 -32.60
C VAL A 713 6.76 -6.43 -33.83
N ARG A 714 5.42 -6.40 -33.84
CA ARG A 714 4.65 -5.67 -34.82
C ARG A 714 3.89 -4.52 -34.13
N TYR A 715 4.08 -3.32 -34.64
CA TYR A 715 3.42 -2.11 -34.13
C TYR A 715 2.32 -1.64 -35.08
N GLU A 716 1.15 -1.34 -34.56
CA GLU A 716 -0.01 -0.82 -35.31
C GLU A 716 -0.64 0.36 -34.58
N THR A 717 -1.07 1.39 -35.30
CA THR A 717 -1.94 2.43 -34.75
C THR A 717 -3.38 1.98 -34.93
N ARG A 718 -4.21 2.03 -33.87
CA ARG A 718 -5.64 1.74 -33.97
C ARG A 718 -6.30 2.75 -34.92
N SER A 719 -6.96 2.26 -35.96
CA SER A 719 -7.85 3.11 -36.76
C SER A 719 -9.02 3.52 -35.85
N THR A 720 -9.22 4.81 -35.63
CA THR A 720 -10.46 5.34 -35.04
C THR A 720 -11.59 5.13 -36.05
N VAL A 721 -12.14 3.92 -36.10
CA VAL A 721 -13.45 3.72 -36.69
C VAL A 721 -14.45 4.26 -35.68
N LEU A 722 -14.86 5.50 -35.85
CA LEU A 722 -16.07 6.02 -35.21
C LEU A 722 -17.21 5.06 -35.64
N GLN A 723 -17.65 4.20 -34.76
CA GLN A 723 -18.94 3.55 -34.93
C GLN A 723 -19.98 4.68 -34.86
N PRO A 724 -20.79 4.89 -35.90
CA PRO A 724 -21.91 5.82 -35.81
C PRO A 724 -22.90 5.30 -34.80
N GLY A 725 -23.32 6.18 -33.88
CA GLY A 725 -24.12 6.06 -32.68
C GLY A 725 -25.40 5.23 -32.71
#